data_00e69956e785b876a65a8c65950addb1
#
_entry.id   00e69956e785b876a65a8c65950addb1
#
_cell.length_a   1.000
_cell.length_b   1.000
_cell.length_c   1.000
_cell.angle_alpha   90.00
_cell.angle_beta   90.00
_cell.angle_gamma   90.00
#
_symmetry.space_group_name_H-M   'P 1'
#
loop_
_entity.id
_entity.type
_entity.pdbx_description
1 polymer ?
#
loop_
_entity_poly.entity_id
_entity_poly.type
_entity_poly.pdbx_seq_one_letter_code
_entity_poly.pdbx_strand_id
1 'polypeptide(L)'
;MNQRNLPRQRELAFAVCLSLGLAACGGGGGSKSGGAGIVVTPPPPTTPTTPTEPDPPIDAQIALTNVAAAHAAGFTGNGVAIGIIDSGVTSTHPALAGRVTAKLTYVDPSTNNTGVDDVVGHGTAVAEIAAGRAFGKFAGGVAPDATIISARIINDKAPTDDGSGQGNQVTSADPLGTVNGDVIARGARVLNNSWGGVYWDASDTAATKSFHDAYAPFTAGHLFVFAAGNSGEANPSTVAALPSRAPDVEAGWLTVVALDSNNPTQMATYSNRCGVAMNYCLAAPGDVIVASATSTATNTSYEVWKGTSLAAPQVSGAAAVVMQAFPALGVNAVRQIILGTADDLGAAGPDAVFGYGRLNVGRAIRGPATFDWGNFDAATAAGQDAAFLNDIKGAGGLNVSGNGRLTLSGTNTYAGTTNVSGSATLESMLGVPGAVTISGTANLIAHGDIGGSVNNAGQLTTLDTSTHITGDFTQTANGRLSQKLGAPLIVSGTASLAGDFYIAGAISGYTVTSHQQVIAANAISGAFATQTPAAGVFLSAQLQYLPKEVWVDTTQLSITQVATTSMSQSVAAVSSAQRLDGAFAQINASLASGSPTAAAMDERTLLAAGSIQQSSSQQVAQASLESLSGQLYAASTAVTLAGIDAGNDALINHLDQHGPTGAWTQSLGSQGGLSRAGFGNVGFNLDGALVGNDVKIGNNGFAGVAVSQMRSTGQLSGSVDRQTNRATEGMLYAGSRGANWYGVGRFGFGSFHGDTQRLLRLGDQGAFAGTDDSGHYNVAYGEFGYRTNVGALTLTPYANAQFASIRRAGFQELGGDGFGLAANGQTTSRWQAGFGLRAGSSWLTSYGKLHIDAKLGWQNAFATKGEVFSARYNGIAQWAPVEGIGLSRRAGTAGFTMGMDLSERSQFSMDFDQRFADRDHSHSATMSYRLAW
;
A
#
# COMPACT_ATOMS: atom_id res chain seq x y z
N MET A 1 13.67 -9.28 -44.17
CA MET A 1 12.66 -8.79 -45.13
C MET A 1 11.36 -8.52 -44.39
N ASN A 2 10.88 -7.32 -44.63
CA ASN A 2 9.61 -6.71 -44.16
C ASN A 2 9.48 -6.25 -42.72
N GLN A 3 9.75 -4.95 -42.64
CA GLN A 3 9.26 -3.98 -41.63
C GLN A 3 7.73 -3.81 -41.70
N ARG A 4 7.07 -3.50 -40.58
CA ARG A 4 5.93 -2.58 -40.50
C ARG A 4 5.73 -2.14 -39.03
N ASN A 5 6.19 -0.92 -38.74
CA ASN A 5 5.40 0.31 -38.48
C ASN A 5 4.79 0.44 -37.08
N LEU A 6 5.50 1.23 -36.22
CA LEU A 6 5.02 1.98 -35.06
C LEU A 6 4.34 3.29 -35.53
N PRO A 7 3.30 3.79 -34.89
CA PRO A 7 2.82 5.15 -35.11
C PRO A 7 3.50 6.17 -34.19
N ARG A 8 3.96 7.24 -34.81
CA ARG A 8 4.58 8.45 -34.26
C ARG A 8 3.57 9.27 -33.46
N GLN A 9 4.00 9.74 -32.29
CA GLN A 9 3.39 10.87 -31.60
C GLN A 9 3.55 12.16 -32.42
N ARG A 10 2.48 12.95 -32.48
CA ARG A 10 2.47 14.30 -33.05
C ARG A 10 2.65 15.30 -31.92
N GLU A 11 3.72 16.07 -32.00
CA GLU A 11 3.89 17.34 -31.36
C GLU A 11 2.90 18.36 -31.96
N LEU A 12 2.28 19.15 -31.07
CA LEU A 12 1.58 20.37 -31.49
C LEU A 12 2.24 21.56 -30.77
N ALA A 13 3.02 22.28 -31.53
CA ALA A 13 3.48 23.62 -31.21
C ALA A 13 2.31 24.60 -31.39
N PHE A 14 2.08 25.49 -30.43
CA PHE A 14 1.24 26.68 -30.65
C PHE A 14 2.05 27.95 -30.40
N ALA A 15 2.05 28.75 -31.41
CA ALA A 15 2.74 30.02 -31.52
C ALA A 15 2.05 31.13 -30.73
N VAL A 16 2.87 32.02 -30.21
CA VAL A 16 2.59 33.29 -29.56
C VAL A 16 1.94 34.27 -30.53
N CYS A 17 0.90 34.99 -30.11
CA CYS A 17 0.54 36.30 -30.65
C CYS A 17 0.47 37.33 -29.52
N LEU A 18 1.28 38.31 -29.69
CA LEU A 18 1.45 39.53 -28.93
C LEU A 18 0.27 40.49 -29.19
N SER A 19 -0.34 41.07 -28.14
CA SER A 19 -1.00 42.34 -28.28
C SER A 19 -0.90 43.15 -27.00
N LEU A 20 -0.35 44.36 -27.17
CA LEU A 20 -0.20 45.43 -26.19
C LEU A 20 -1.55 45.99 -25.74
N GLY A 21 -1.64 46.35 -24.45
CA GLY A 21 -2.70 47.20 -23.94
C GLY A 21 -2.29 47.87 -22.62
N LEU A 22 -1.94 49.12 -22.67
CA LEU A 22 -1.64 50.00 -21.52
C LEU A 22 -2.90 50.23 -20.66
N ALA A 23 -2.68 50.36 -19.32
CA ALA A 23 -3.13 51.35 -18.37
C ALA A 23 -2.92 50.85 -16.94
N ALA A 24 -2.04 51.40 -16.20
CA ALA A 24 -1.93 52.55 -15.35
C ALA A 24 -2.64 52.40 -13.98
N CYS A 25 -1.93 52.78 -12.93
CA CYS A 25 -2.27 53.15 -11.53
C CYS A 25 -2.56 51.99 -10.59
N GLY A 26 -1.98 51.90 -9.40
CA GLY A 26 -1.16 52.80 -8.61
C GLY A 26 -1.37 52.47 -7.14
N GLY A 27 -0.40 52.68 -6.31
CA GLY A 27 -0.50 52.93 -4.88
C GLY A 27 -0.51 51.70 -3.97
N GLY A 28 0.21 51.59 -2.86
CA GLY A 28 1.01 52.59 -2.14
C GLY A 28 1.13 52.08 -0.72
N GLY A 29 2.33 51.88 -0.24
CA GLY A 29 2.62 51.60 1.17
C GLY A 29 2.39 52.85 2.02
N GLY A 30 1.56 52.72 3.03
CA GLY A 30 1.26 53.83 3.93
C GLY A 30 2.12 53.85 5.16
N SER A 31 3.07 54.78 5.25
CA SER A 31 3.53 55.33 6.53
C SER A 31 2.71 56.55 6.83
N LYS A 32 2.11 56.57 7.98
CA LYS A 32 1.39 57.75 8.51
C LYS A 32 2.37 58.72 9.16
N SER A 33 2.52 59.93 8.68
CA SER A 33 2.76 61.11 9.52
C SER A 33 2.00 62.29 8.92
N GLY A 34 1.36 63.06 9.80
CA GLY A 34 0.38 64.06 9.47
C GLY A 34 0.99 65.44 9.14
N GLY A 35 0.11 66.20 8.50
CA GLY A 35 0.04 67.61 8.69
C GLY A 35 0.53 68.58 7.57
N ALA A 36 -0.50 69.13 6.87
CA ALA A 36 -0.65 70.44 6.39
C ALA A 36 0.42 71.15 5.49
N GLY A 37 -0.12 71.65 4.35
CA GLY A 37 0.44 72.81 3.72
C GLY A 37 0.74 72.68 2.21
N ILE A 38 -0.15 73.22 1.37
CA ILE A 38 0.08 73.31 -0.08
C ILE A 38 1.06 74.46 -0.36
N VAL A 39 2.23 74.10 -0.93
CA VAL A 39 3.07 75.09 -1.66
C VAL A 39 3.49 74.40 -2.96
N VAL A 40 3.11 75.10 -4.08
CA VAL A 40 3.50 74.71 -5.44
C VAL A 40 4.88 75.18 -5.70
N THR A 41 5.85 74.36 -5.92
CA THR A 41 7.16 74.60 -6.50
C THR A 41 7.44 73.73 -7.70
N PRO A 42 8.24 74.22 -8.72
CA PRO A 42 8.46 73.46 -9.97
C PRO A 42 9.26 72.18 -9.72
N PRO A 43 9.19 71.18 -10.62
CA PRO A 43 9.78 69.86 -10.40
C PRO A 43 11.29 69.92 -10.28
N PRO A 44 11.88 69.31 -9.26
CA PRO A 44 13.33 69.13 -9.19
C PRO A 44 13.79 68.08 -10.23
N PRO A 45 15.05 68.11 -10.63
CA PRO A 45 15.59 67.13 -11.59
C PRO A 45 15.45 65.73 -11.04
N THR A 46 15.05 64.77 -11.93
CA THR A 46 14.87 63.35 -11.65
C THR A 46 16.13 62.78 -11.05
N THR A 47 16.11 62.51 -9.75
CA THR A 47 17.07 61.61 -9.10
C THR A 47 16.86 60.22 -9.69
N PRO A 48 17.92 59.44 -9.99
CA PRO A 48 17.78 58.07 -10.43
C PRO A 48 17.02 57.28 -9.36
N THR A 49 15.86 56.78 -9.71
CA THR A 49 15.14 55.85 -8.84
C THR A 49 16.01 54.62 -8.68
N THR A 50 16.39 54.29 -7.45
CA THR A 50 16.93 52.98 -7.12
C THR A 50 15.96 51.90 -7.69
N PRO A 51 16.45 50.92 -8.45
CA PRO A 51 15.60 49.85 -8.96
C PRO A 51 14.88 49.21 -7.77
N THR A 52 13.56 49.15 -7.78
CA THR A 52 12.79 48.39 -6.81
C THR A 52 13.19 46.95 -7.01
N GLU A 53 13.66 46.28 -5.94
CA GLU A 53 13.93 44.83 -5.97
C GLU A 53 12.71 44.09 -6.54
N PRO A 54 12.88 43.12 -7.46
CA PRO A 54 11.75 42.36 -7.99
C PRO A 54 11.11 41.55 -6.86
N ASP A 55 9.80 41.30 -6.97
CA ASP A 55 9.11 40.41 -6.06
C ASP A 55 9.74 39.01 -6.08
N PRO A 56 9.81 38.30 -4.94
CA PRO A 56 10.30 36.94 -4.89
C PRO A 56 9.41 36.00 -5.71
N PRO A 57 9.91 34.82 -6.14
CA PRO A 57 9.07 33.78 -6.72
C PRO A 57 7.88 33.45 -5.81
N ILE A 58 6.70 33.33 -6.39
CA ILE A 58 5.45 33.16 -5.63
C ILE A 58 5.42 31.87 -4.78
N ASP A 59 6.24 30.91 -5.13
CA ASP A 59 6.39 29.60 -4.50
C ASP A 59 7.82 29.38 -3.98
N ALA A 60 8.55 30.45 -3.64
CA ALA A 60 9.94 30.37 -3.23
C ALA A 60 10.21 29.31 -2.15
N GLN A 61 9.35 29.21 -1.14
CA GLN A 61 9.43 28.23 -0.05
C GLN A 61 9.22 26.78 -0.52
N ILE A 62 8.59 26.55 -1.67
CA ILE A 62 8.34 25.24 -2.25
C ILE A 62 9.39 24.88 -3.31
N ALA A 63 9.61 25.78 -4.26
CA ALA A 63 10.47 25.52 -5.42
C ALA A 63 11.96 25.53 -5.04
N LEU A 64 12.41 26.52 -4.26
CA LEU A 64 13.83 26.68 -3.93
C LEU A 64 14.33 25.69 -2.87
N THR A 65 13.43 25.05 -2.14
CA THR A 65 13.75 24.05 -1.10
C THR A 65 13.38 22.63 -1.52
N ASN A 66 13.00 22.44 -2.80
CA ASN A 66 12.62 21.13 -3.36
C ASN A 66 11.51 20.41 -2.59
N VAL A 67 10.58 21.15 -2.00
CA VAL A 67 9.42 20.62 -1.25
C VAL A 67 8.46 19.87 -2.16
N ALA A 68 8.31 20.33 -3.41
CA ALA A 68 7.43 19.69 -4.38
C ALA A 68 7.71 18.18 -4.55
N ALA A 69 8.99 17.78 -4.50
CA ALA A 69 9.38 16.37 -4.57
C ALA A 69 8.89 15.58 -3.35
N ALA A 70 8.90 16.17 -2.16
CA ALA A 70 8.39 15.55 -0.95
C ALA A 70 6.86 15.40 -0.99
N HIS A 71 6.14 16.43 -1.43
CA HIS A 71 4.69 16.39 -1.58
C HIS A 71 4.27 15.36 -2.63
N ALA A 72 4.98 15.29 -3.76
CA ALA A 72 4.74 14.26 -4.79
C ALA A 72 4.95 12.83 -4.28
N ALA A 73 5.83 12.65 -3.29
CA ALA A 73 6.05 11.37 -2.61
C ALA A 73 5.04 11.10 -1.47
N GLY A 74 4.10 12.03 -1.20
CA GLY A 74 3.06 11.88 -0.18
C GLY A 74 3.48 12.36 1.22
N PHE A 75 4.62 13.02 1.36
CA PHE A 75 5.11 13.55 2.63
C PHE A 75 4.76 15.03 2.78
N THR A 76 3.81 15.32 3.63
CA THR A 76 3.19 16.64 3.82
C THR A 76 3.20 17.09 5.30
N GLY A 77 3.93 16.39 6.18
CA GLY A 77 4.02 16.65 7.61
C GLY A 77 2.86 16.07 8.44
N ASN A 78 2.04 15.20 7.85
CA ASN A 78 0.90 14.59 8.52
C ASN A 78 1.32 13.83 9.79
N GLY A 79 0.57 14.04 10.88
CA GLY A 79 0.82 13.40 12.17
C GLY A 79 1.88 14.11 13.03
N VAL A 80 2.44 15.25 12.58
CA VAL A 80 3.41 16.03 13.34
C VAL A 80 2.83 17.38 13.75
N ALA A 81 3.04 17.78 15.00
CA ALA A 81 2.66 19.10 15.49
C ALA A 81 3.89 20.02 15.59
N ILE A 82 3.74 21.23 15.05
CA ILE A 82 4.74 22.31 15.11
C ILE A 82 4.27 23.35 16.13
N GLY A 83 5.09 23.63 17.13
CA GLY A 83 4.90 24.77 18.03
C GLY A 83 5.38 26.05 17.36
N ILE A 84 4.53 27.02 17.18
CA ILE A 84 4.87 28.38 16.72
C ILE A 84 4.91 29.30 17.95
N ILE A 85 6.12 29.61 18.39
CA ILE A 85 6.39 30.51 19.53
C ILE A 85 6.66 31.88 18.96
N ASP A 86 5.64 32.78 18.93
CA ASP A 86 5.67 34.01 18.15
C ASP A 86 4.63 35.04 18.66
N SER A 87 4.12 35.92 17.80
CA SER A 87 3.08 36.93 18.07
C SER A 87 1.66 36.35 18.20
N GLY A 88 1.49 35.04 18.04
CA GLY A 88 0.20 34.35 17.93
C GLY A 88 -0.03 33.81 16.53
N VAL A 89 -1.14 33.14 16.31
CA VAL A 89 -1.53 32.61 14.98
C VAL A 89 -3.03 32.77 14.80
N THR A 90 -3.45 33.49 13.77
CA THR A 90 -4.86 33.68 13.41
C THR A 90 -5.48 32.35 12.97
N SER A 91 -6.12 31.63 13.88
CA SER A 91 -6.61 30.28 13.69
C SER A 91 -7.73 30.16 12.65
N THR A 92 -8.41 31.28 12.36
CA THR A 92 -9.47 31.37 11.35
C THR A 92 -8.98 31.74 9.97
N HIS A 93 -7.66 32.03 9.81
CA HIS A 93 -7.06 32.35 8.51
C HIS A 93 -7.28 31.17 7.52
N PRO A 94 -7.71 31.42 6.27
CA PRO A 94 -8.10 30.35 5.33
C PRO A 94 -7.00 29.29 5.09
N ALA A 95 -5.74 29.70 5.03
CA ALA A 95 -4.62 28.77 4.87
C ALA A 95 -4.35 27.91 6.11
N LEU A 96 -4.82 28.34 7.29
CA LEU A 96 -4.55 27.72 8.60
C LEU A 96 -5.78 27.12 9.27
N ALA A 97 -6.95 27.29 8.68
CA ALA A 97 -8.23 26.84 9.24
C ALA A 97 -8.20 25.32 9.51
N GLY A 98 -8.48 24.95 10.76
CA GLY A 98 -8.45 23.56 11.21
C GLY A 98 -7.03 22.98 11.44
N ARG A 99 -5.97 23.79 11.32
CA ARG A 99 -4.58 23.39 11.62
C ARG A 99 -4.14 23.75 13.02
N VAL A 100 -4.62 24.85 13.57
CA VAL A 100 -4.27 25.31 14.92
C VAL A 100 -5.06 24.49 15.95
N THR A 101 -4.37 23.60 16.67
CA THR A 101 -4.99 22.68 17.64
C THR A 101 -4.97 23.21 19.05
N ALA A 102 -4.07 24.14 19.37
CA ALA A 102 -4.01 24.81 20.67
C ALA A 102 -3.49 26.24 20.52
N LYS A 103 -3.96 27.12 21.40
CA LYS A 103 -3.53 28.52 21.52
C LYS A 103 -3.15 28.81 22.97
N LEU A 104 -1.91 29.23 23.16
CA LEU A 104 -1.33 29.62 24.46
C LEU A 104 -0.95 31.07 24.38
N THR A 105 -1.15 31.82 25.46
CA THR A 105 -0.89 33.27 25.53
C THR A 105 -0.13 33.60 26.79
N TYR A 106 1.00 34.28 26.63
CA TYR A 106 1.94 34.67 27.70
C TYR A 106 2.18 36.18 27.78
N VAL A 107 1.52 36.95 26.92
CA VAL A 107 1.61 38.41 26.94
C VAL A 107 0.68 38.99 28.00
N ASP A 108 1.09 40.14 28.58
CA ASP A 108 0.30 40.82 29.61
C ASP A 108 -1.01 41.36 28.99
N PRO A 109 -2.20 40.89 29.48
CA PRO A 109 -3.48 41.34 28.94
C PRO A 109 -3.81 42.84 29.26
N SER A 110 -3.05 43.48 30.16
CA SER A 110 -3.25 44.90 30.47
C SER A 110 -2.66 45.83 29.38
N THR A 111 -1.70 45.33 28.63
CA THR A 111 -0.97 46.10 27.59
C THR A 111 -1.14 45.50 26.16
N ASN A 112 -1.75 44.33 26.05
CA ASN A 112 -1.94 43.63 24.79
C ASN A 112 -3.42 43.28 24.58
N ASN A 113 -3.86 43.26 23.31
CA ASN A 113 -5.20 42.82 22.94
C ASN A 113 -5.27 41.28 22.87
N THR A 114 -5.57 40.64 23.98
CA THR A 114 -5.70 39.17 24.05
C THR A 114 -7.01 38.63 23.48
N GLY A 115 -7.94 39.51 23.05
CA GLY A 115 -9.16 39.11 22.31
C GLY A 115 -8.92 38.75 20.83
N VAL A 116 -7.71 38.99 20.33
CA VAL A 116 -7.31 38.69 18.98
C VAL A 116 -6.17 37.66 19.03
N ASP A 117 -6.22 36.65 18.18
CA ASP A 117 -5.21 35.57 18.14
C ASP A 117 -3.81 36.07 17.82
N ASP A 118 -3.68 36.97 16.82
CA ASP A 118 -2.43 37.57 16.38
C ASP A 118 -2.70 39.02 15.91
N VAL A 119 -2.21 40.01 16.66
CA VAL A 119 -2.35 41.44 16.34
C VAL A 119 -1.27 41.91 15.35
N VAL A 120 -0.09 41.31 15.43
CA VAL A 120 1.10 41.69 14.63
C VAL A 120 1.03 41.11 13.23
N GLY A 121 0.47 39.89 13.10
CA GLY A 121 0.39 39.11 11.85
C GLY A 121 1.66 38.30 11.54
N HIS A 122 2.75 38.51 12.30
CA HIS A 122 4.03 37.84 12.04
C HIS A 122 3.96 36.34 12.30
N GLY A 123 3.42 35.89 13.44
CA GLY A 123 3.28 34.49 13.75
C GLY A 123 2.31 33.76 12.80
N THR A 124 1.31 34.48 12.27
CA THR A 124 0.41 33.95 11.24
C THR A 124 1.17 33.68 9.92
N ALA A 125 1.99 34.63 9.45
CA ALA A 125 2.84 34.47 8.27
C ALA A 125 3.85 33.32 8.44
N VAL A 126 4.49 33.22 9.60
CA VAL A 126 5.40 32.14 9.99
C VAL A 126 4.67 30.77 9.95
N ALA A 127 3.45 30.70 10.51
CA ALA A 127 2.64 29.49 10.51
C ALA A 127 2.20 29.07 9.09
N GLU A 128 1.89 30.05 8.21
CA GLU A 128 1.58 29.77 6.80
C GLU A 128 2.77 29.11 6.10
N ILE A 129 3.97 29.65 6.24
CA ILE A 129 5.18 29.09 5.62
C ILE A 129 5.49 27.69 6.18
N ALA A 130 5.31 27.45 7.47
CA ALA A 130 5.55 26.14 8.07
C ALA A 130 4.52 25.10 7.63
N ALA A 131 3.21 25.41 7.74
CA ALA A 131 2.15 24.43 7.65
C ALA A 131 0.83 24.93 7.00
N GLY A 132 0.87 26.07 6.29
CA GLY A 132 -0.30 26.58 5.59
C GLY A 132 -0.70 25.72 4.41
N ARG A 133 -2.00 25.60 4.18
CA ARG A 133 -2.52 25.03 2.93
C ARG A 133 -2.45 26.05 1.80
N ALA A 134 -2.30 25.57 0.57
CA ALA A 134 -2.40 26.44 -0.59
C ALA A 134 -3.75 27.18 -0.59
N PHE A 135 -3.70 28.49 -0.81
CA PHE A 135 -4.86 29.34 -0.74
C PHE A 135 -4.73 30.51 -1.73
N GLY A 136 -5.61 30.58 -2.71
CA GLY A 136 -5.55 31.57 -3.78
C GLY A 136 -4.22 31.49 -4.54
N LYS A 137 -3.39 32.56 -4.45
CA LYS A 137 -2.04 32.59 -5.03
C LYS A 137 -0.95 32.11 -4.06
N PHE A 138 -1.23 31.94 -2.79
CA PHE A 138 -0.29 31.38 -1.83
C PHE A 138 -0.07 29.90 -2.15
N ALA A 139 1.16 29.51 -2.44
CA ALA A 139 1.51 28.16 -2.90
C ALA A 139 1.38 27.07 -1.80
N GLY A 140 1.18 27.47 -0.56
CA GLY A 140 1.18 26.60 0.61
C GLY A 140 2.51 26.61 1.36
N GLY A 141 2.49 26.07 2.56
CA GLY A 141 3.65 25.88 3.41
C GLY A 141 4.37 24.57 3.10
N VAL A 142 5.52 24.36 3.76
CA VAL A 142 6.38 23.20 3.59
C VAL A 142 5.70 21.90 4.08
N ALA A 143 4.94 21.98 5.18
CA ALA A 143 4.26 20.85 5.80
C ALA A 143 2.73 21.08 5.92
N PRO A 144 1.98 21.13 4.80
CA PRO A 144 0.57 21.59 4.80
C PRO A 144 -0.38 20.67 5.57
N ASP A 145 0.04 19.45 5.95
CA ASP A 145 -0.74 18.54 6.77
C ASP A 145 -0.26 18.43 8.23
N ALA A 146 0.78 19.17 8.61
CA ALA A 146 1.17 19.32 10.01
C ALA A 146 0.13 20.13 10.80
N THR A 147 0.03 19.90 12.10
CA THR A 147 -0.78 20.71 13.01
C THR A 147 0.05 21.77 13.69
N ILE A 148 -0.58 22.80 14.19
CA ILE A 148 0.07 23.97 14.81
C ILE A 148 -0.39 24.10 16.27
N ILE A 149 0.57 24.36 17.14
CA ILE A 149 0.33 24.82 18.52
C ILE A 149 0.89 26.25 18.58
N SER A 150 0.01 27.23 18.74
CA SER A 150 0.38 28.64 18.83
C SER A 150 0.73 29.02 20.26
N ALA A 151 1.88 29.62 20.45
CA ALA A 151 2.27 30.24 21.72
C ALA A 151 2.61 31.70 21.50
N ARG A 152 1.75 32.61 21.96
CA ARG A 152 1.92 34.05 21.81
C ARG A 152 2.78 34.57 22.92
N ILE A 153 4.02 34.95 22.62
CA ILE A 153 5.01 35.56 23.53
C ILE A 153 5.38 37.00 23.15
N ILE A 154 5.12 37.40 21.89
CA ILE A 154 5.46 38.72 21.38
C ILE A 154 4.31 39.67 21.61
N ASN A 155 4.62 40.83 22.20
CA ASN A 155 3.67 41.90 22.48
C ASN A 155 3.17 42.56 21.17
N ASP A 156 1.97 43.17 21.24
CA ASP A 156 1.37 43.96 20.15
C ASP A 156 2.24 45.11 19.62
N LYS A 157 3.11 45.60 20.48
CA LYS A 157 4.09 46.62 20.12
C LYS A 157 5.49 46.07 20.32
N ALA A 158 6.33 46.22 19.31
CA ALA A 158 7.74 45.84 19.39
C ALA A 158 8.39 46.58 20.57
N PRO A 159 9.27 45.93 21.36
CA PRO A 159 10.09 46.62 22.35
C PRO A 159 11.02 47.62 21.60
N THR A 160 11.37 48.70 22.30
CA THR A 160 12.38 49.64 21.78
C THR A 160 13.75 48.94 21.71
N ASP A 161 14.40 48.97 20.54
CA ASP A 161 15.75 48.47 20.37
C ASP A 161 16.74 49.36 21.15
N ASP A 162 17.75 48.78 21.80
CA ASP A 162 18.80 49.51 22.52
C ASP A 162 19.83 50.13 21.57
N GLY A 163 19.69 49.91 20.25
CA GLY A 163 20.56 50.48 19.23
C GLY A 163 21.85 49.70 19.00
N SER A 164 22.06 48.58 19.66
CA SER A 164 23.26 47.72 19.50
C SER A 164 23.26 46.90 18.21
N GLY A 165 22.12 46.79 17.52
CA GLY A 165 21.93 45.88 16.38
C GLY A 165 21.87 44.40 16.77
N GLN A 166 22.00 44.09 18.04
CA GLN A 166 21.91 42.69 18.57
C GLN A 166 20.58 42.42 19.30
N GLY A 167 19.76 43.47 19.52
CA GLY A 167 18.54 43.44 20.31
C GLY A 167 18.77 43.88 21.76
N ASN A 168 17.83 43.57 22.66
CA ASN A 168 17.89 44.04 24.03
C ASN A 168 18.68 43.07 24.94
N GLN A 169 19.55 43.61 25.79
CA GLN A 169 20.29 42.85 26.77
C GLN A 169 19.33 42.21 27.79
N VAL A 170 19.52 40.90 28.01
CA VAL A 170 18.71 40.13 28.94
C VAL A 170 19.58 39.32 29.90
N THR A 171 19.06 39.08 31.12
CA THR A 171 19.74 38.30 32.16
C THR A 171 19.03 37.00 32.48
N SER A 172 17.85 36.78 31.93
CA SER A 172 17.03 35.60 32.20
C SER A 172 16.25 35.17 30.98
N ALA A 173 16.01 33.86 30.87
CA ALA A 173 15.18 33.22 29.83
C ALA A 173 13.69 33.08 30.26
N ASP A 174 13.33 33.53 31.48
CA ASP A 174 11.95 33.45 31.95
C ASP A 174 11.00 34.31 31.08
N PRO A 175 9.85 33.77 30.58
CA PRO A 175 9.20 32.47 30.94
C PRO A 175 9.43 31.33 29.90
N LEU A 176 10.48 31.37 29.08
CA LEU A 176 10.66 30.45 27.93
C LEU A 176 10.64 28.96 28.33
N GLY A 177 11.18 28.60 29.52
CA GLY A 177 11.13 27.23 29.98
C GLY A 177 9.68 26.73 30.17
N THR A 178 8.81 27.59 30.75
CA THR A 178 7.39 27.27 30.88
C THR A 178 6.68 27.20 29.54
N VAL A 179 6.96 28.17 28.63
CA VAL A 179 6.40 28.20 27.29
C VAL A 179 6.73 26.92 26.53
N ASN A 180 8.02 26.51 26.51
CA ASN A 180 8.48 25.30 25.85
C ASN A 180 7.78 24.06 26.43
N GLY A 181 7.73 23.94 27.77
CA GLY A 181 7.06 22.83 28.44
C GLY A 181 5.56 22.71 28.09
N ASP A 182 4.86 23.83 28.07
CA ASP A 182 3.43 23.87 27.73
C ASP A 182 3.13 23.54 26.29
N VAL A 183 3.96 24.02 25.33
CA VAL A 183 3.86 23.74 23.92
C VAL A 183 4.14 22.24 23.65
N ILE A 184 5.15 21.69 24.30
CA ILE A 184 5.51 20.27 24.22
C ILE A 184 4.41 19.39 24.83
N ALA A 185 3.85 19.79 25.97
CA ALA A 185 2.74 19.06 26.59
C ALA A 185 1.48 18.99 25.72
N ARG A 186 1.34 19.87 24.73
CA ARG A 186 0.28 19.82 23.70
C ARG A 186 0.66 18.99 22.50
N GLY A 187 1.86 18.38 22.46
CA GLY A 187 2.30 17.43 21.45
C GLY A 187 3.24 17.99 20.38
N ALA A 188 3.76 19.20 20.53
CA ALA A 188 4.75 19.73 19.59
C ALA A 188 6.01 18.85 19.57
N ARG A 189 6.47 18.47 18.39
CA ARG A 189 7.77 17.80 18.18
C ARG A 189 8.83 18.75 17.65
N VAL A 190 8.42 19.80 16.96
CA VAL A 190 9.28 20.87 16.42
C VAL A 190 8.79 22.20 17.01
N LEU A 191 9.70 23.03 17.51
CA LEU A 191 9.41 24.33 18.07
C LEU A 191 10.08 25.39 17.20
N ASN A 192 9.29 26.18 16.49
CA ASN A 192 9.73 27.27 15.64
C ASN A 192 9.85 28.56 16.44
N ASN A 193 11.03 29.17 16.40
CA ASN A 193 11.36 30.42 17.06
C ASN A 193 11.81 31.43 16.03
N SER A 194 10.85 32.07 15.37
CA SER A 194 11.10 33.10 14.33
C SER A 194 11.30 34.51 14.93
N TRP A 195 11.99 34.60 16.03
CA TRP A 195 12.25 35.82 16.75
C TRP A 195 13.70 35.90 17.23
N GLY A 196 14.12 37.06 17.54
CA GLY A 196 15.41 37.42 18.12
C GLY A 196 15.26 38.69 18.96
N GLY A 197 16.22 39.54 18.91
CA GLY A 197 16.17 40.80 19.65
C GLY A 197 16.51 40.65 21.12
N VAL A 198 17.14 39.51 21.50
CA VAL A 198 17.71 39.34 22.87
C VAL A 198 19.16 38.89 22.76
N TYR A 199 20.02 39.47 23.57
CA TYR A 199 21.42 39.09 23.67
C TYR A 199 21.92 39.17 25.13
N TRP A 200 23.03 38.54 25.42
CA TRP A 200 23.78 38.67 26.65
C TRP A 200 25.27 38.48 26.39
N ASP A 201 26.11 39.11 27.23
CA ASP A 201 27.54 38.99 27.12
C ASP A 201 28.03 37.54 27.33
N ALA A 202 29.08 37.13 26.62
CA ALA A 202 29.65 35.81 26.76
C ALA A 202 30.17 35.48 28.17
N SER A 203 30.57 36.53 28.92
CA SER A 203 31.02 36.40 30.30
C SER A 203 29.85 36.25 31.32
N ASP A 204 28.59 36.54 30.88
CA ASP A 204 27.42 36.32 31.72
C ASP A 204 27.01 34.87 31.72
N THR A 205 27.67 34.12 32.61
CA THR A 205 27.38 32.69 32.80
C THR A 205 26.02 32.43 33.45
N ALA A 206 25.48 33.40 34.17
CA ALA A 206 24.14 33.27 34.81
C ALA A 206 23.04 33.38 33.75
N ALA A 207 23.12 34.33 32.82
CA ALA A 207 22.20 34.41 31.68
C ALA A 207 22.33 33.15 30.79
N THR A 208 23.55 32.72 30.46
CA THR A 208 23.77 31.49 29.70
C THR A 208 23.13 30.28 30.36
N LYS A 209 23.29 30.12 31.68
CA LYS A 209 22.64 29.06 32.44
C LYS A 209 21.12 29.16 32.40
N SER A 210 20.57 30.37 32.53
CA SER A 210 19.12 30.57 32.48
C SER A 210 18.53 30.10 31.13
N PHE A 211 19.19 30.46 30.02
CA PHE A 211 18.77 29.97 28.69
C PHE A 211 19.02 28.47 28.50
N HIS A 212 20.15 27.94 28.96
CA HIS A 212 20.38 26.49 28.95
C HIS A 212 19.27 25.76 29.67
N ASP A 213 18.91 26.14 30.92
CA ASP A 213 17.89 25.50 31.73
C ASP A 213 16.48 25.58 31.09
N ALA A 214 16.22 26.59 30.26
CA ALA A 214 14.96 26.76 29.55
C ALA A 214 14.80 25.80 28.36
N TYR A 215 15.91 25.25 27.80
CA TYR A 215 15.88 24.40 26.59
C TYR A 215 16.43 22.99 26.79
N ALA A 216 17.51 22.83 27.56
CA ALA A 216 18.19 21.54 27.73
C ALA A 216 17.30 20.37 28.13
N PRO A 217 16.28 20.52 29.03
CA PRO A 217 15.39 19.42 29.39
C PRO A 217 14.60 18.85 28.21
N PHE A 218 14.51 19.55 27.09
CA PHE A 218 13.64 19.22 25.97
C PHE A 218 14.39 18.81 24.70
N THR A 219 15.65 19.23 24.52
CA THR A 219 16.40 19.05 23.26
C THR A 219 16.70 17.60 22.91
N ALA A 220 16.66 16.67 23.85
CA ALA A 220 16.80 15.25 23.57
C ALA A 220 15.60 14.65 22.82
N GLY A 221 14.41 15.22 22.97
CA GLY A 221 13.15 14.73 22.41
C GLY A 221 12.47 15.66 21.40
N HIS A 222 12.90 16.92 21.31
CA HIS A 222 12.23 17.96 20.53
C HIS A 222 13.24 18.81 19.78
N LEU A 223 12.89 19.25 18.56
CA LEU A 223 13.73 20.07 17.69
C LEU A 223 13.36 21.54 17.82
N PHE A 224 14.31 22.36 18.21
CA PHE A 224 14.20 23.80 18.25
C PHE A 224 14.82 24.42 17.01
N VAL A 225 14.07 25.25 16.29
CA VAL A 225 14.50 25.91 15.06
C VAL A 225 14.45 27.41 15.28
N PHE A 226 15.58 28.08 15.11
CA PHE A 226 15.73 29.51 15.37
C PHE A 226 16.08 30.28 14.10
N ALA A 227 15.47 31.46 13.95
CA ALA A 227 15.91 32.49 13.02
C ALA A 227 17.24 33.08 13.49
N ALA A 228 18.21 33.24 12.54
CA ALA A 228 19.54 33.73 12.89
C ALA A 228 19.59 35.24 13.27
N GLY A 229 18.63 36.05 12.79
CA GLY A 229 18.55 37.50 12.97
C GLY A 229 18.72 38.24 11.67
N ASN A 230 18.32 39.55 11.68
CA ASN A 230 18.14 40.36 10.48
C ASN A 230 19.00 41.66 10.50
N SER A 231 20.17 41.63 11.13
CA SER A 231 21.04 42.81 11.30
C SER A 231 22.28 42.77 10.41
N GLY A 232 22.41 41.74 9.50
CA GLY A 232 23.58 41.60 8.63
C GLY A 232 24.86 41.19 9.36
N GLU A 233 24.78 40.73 10.59
CA GLU A 233 25.89 40.42 11.46
C GLU A 233 26.62 39.12 11.06
N ALA A 234 27.89 39.01 11.47
CA ALA A 234 28.75 37.84 11.18
C ALA A 234 28.34 36.59 11.95
N ASN A 235 27.56 36.71 13.03
CA ASN A 235 27.06 35.62 13.87
C ASN A 235 25.56 35.73 14.04
N PRO A 236 24.89 34.63 14.32
CA PRO A 236 23.45 34.64 14.72
C PRO A 236 23.25 35.40 16.03
N SER A 237 21.99 35.74 16.32
CA SER A 237 21.59 36.25 17.64
C SER A 237 22.04 35.31 18.74
N THR A 238 22.29 35.83 19.94
CA THR A 238 22.87 35.06 21.04
C THR A 238 22.02 33.82 21.38
N VAL A 239 20.69 33.96 21.35
CA VAL A 239 19.79 32.83 21.61
C VAL A 239 19.83 31.78 20.48
N ALA A 240 19.89 32.24 19.24
CA ALA A 240 20.02 31.29 18.10
C ALA A 240 21.37 30.57 18.11
N ALA A 241 22.41 31.19 18.64
CA ALA A 241 23.74 30.62 18.79
C ALA A 241 23.97 29.94 20.16
N LEU A 242 22.93 29.62 20.93
CA LEU A 242 23.06 29.06 22.30
C LEU A 242 23.97 27.82 22.34
N PRO A 243 23.92 26.84 21.40
CA PRO A 243 24.81 25.67 21.43
C PRO A 243 26.31 26.01 21.42
N SER A 244 26.70 27.20 20.89
CA SER A 244 28.10 27.64 20.96
C SER A 244 28.59 27.92 22.38
N ARG A 245 27.64 28.11 23.33
CA ARG A 245 27.88 28.37 24.76
C ARG A 245 27.41 27.24 25.65
N ALA A 246 26.52 26.35 25.13
CA ALA A 246 25.92 25.20 25.81
C ALA A 246 25.85 24.01 24.82
N PRO A 247 26.97 23.30 24.53
CA PRO A 247 27.05 22.31 23.44
C PRO A 247 26.11 21.12 23.60
N ASP A 248 25.67 20.81 24.80
CA ASP A 248 24.77 19.68 25.10
C ASP A 248 23.36 19.87 24.54
N VAL A 249 22.94 21.10 24.19
CA VAL A 249 21.64 21.34 23.56
C VAL A 249 21.71 21.19 22.01
N GLU A 250 22.89 21.07 21.41
CA GLU A 250 23.06 21.08 19.96
C GLU A 250 22.27 19.97 19.25
N ALA A 251 22.15 18.78 19.84
CA ALA A 251 21.48 17.63 19.24
C ALA A 251 19.98 17.87 18.91
N GLY A 252 19.35 18.85 19.55
CA GLY A 252 17.97 19.27 19.29
C GLY A 252 17.85 20.69 18.73
N TRP A 253 18.89 21.20 18.02
CA TRP A 253 18.96 22.61 17.64
C TRP A 253 19.29 22.84 16.19
N LEU A 254 18.58 23.79 15.53
CA LEU A 254 18.88 24.29 14.19
C LEU A 254 18.79 25.80 14.18
N THR A 255 19.76 26.45 13.54
CA THR A 255 19.77 27.88 13.27
C THR A 255 19.61 28.12 11.77
N VAL A 256 18.80 29.09 11.37
CA VAL A 256 18.45 29.28 9.96
C VAL A 256 18.76 30.72 9.52
N VAL A 257 19.58 30.84 8.47
CA VAL A 257 19.90 32.10 7.80
C VAL A 257 19.04 32.27 6.55
N ALA A 258 18.89 33.50 6.08
CA ALA A 258 18.04 33.84 4.95
C ALA A 258 18.84 33.97 3.64
N LEU A 259 18.39 33.30 2.58
CA LEU A 259 18.85 33.54 1.21
C LEU A 259 17.98 34.57 0.51
N ASP A 260 18.60 35.32 -0.41
CA ASP A 260 17.87 36.11 -1.41
C ASP A 260 17.06 35.17 -2.32
N SER A 261 15.76 35.27 -2.27
CA SER A 261 14.88 34.33 -3.04
C SER A 261 14.95 34.60 -4.57
N ASN A 262 15.43 35.78 -5.00
CA ASN A 262 15.66 36.06 -6.42
C ASN A 262 17.04 35.57 -6.88
N ASN A 263 17.97 35.37 -5.94
CA ASN A 263 19.31 34.83 -6.20
C ASN A 263 19.70 33.84 -5.10
N PRO A 264 19.13 32.61 -5.11
CA PRO A 264 19.18 31.68 -3.99
C PRO A 264 20.56 31.04 -3.74
N THR A 265 21.59 31.54 -4.36
CA THR A 265 23.00 31.23 -4.08
C THR A 265 23.70 32.34 -3.28
N GLN A 266 22.99 33.43 -2.95
CA GLN A 266 23.47 34.57 -2.17
C GLN A 266 22.65 34.72 -0.89
N MET A 267 23.30 35.22 0.14
CA MET A 267 22.61 35.65 1.36
C MET A 267 21.73 36.86 1.09
N ALA A 268 20.57 36.91 1.73
CA ALA A 268 19.81 38.14 1.85
C ALA A 268 20.65 39.19 2.63
N THR A 269 20.68 40.41 2.15
CA THR A 269 21.57 41.45 2.69
C THR A 269 21.34 41.76 4.17
N TYR A 270 20.12 41.55 4.65
CA TYR A 270 19.77 41.74 6.05
C TYR A 270 20.14 40.54 6.93
N SER A 271 20.32 39.32 6.37
CA SER A 271 20.51 38.13 7.17
C SER A 271 21.82 38.13 7.96
N ASN A 272 21.72 37.79 9.24
CA ASN A 272 22.91 37.37 9.96
C ASN A 272 23.49 36.11 9.32
N ARG A 273 24.80 35.88 9.47
CA ARG A 273 25.48 34.68 8.96
C ARG A 273 25.45 33.55 9.98
N CYS A 274 25.80 32.33 9.56
CA CYS A 274 25.90 31.16 10.46
C CYS A 274 27.02 31.36 11.51
N GLY A 275 28.14 31.96 11.18
CA GLY A 275 29.22 32.33 12.11
C GLY A 275 29.60 31.19 13.06
N VAL A 276 29.47 31.43 14.38
CA VAL A 276 29.76 30.44 15.44
C VAL A 276 28.79 29.27 15.46
N ALA A 277 27.66 29.35 14.76
CA ALA A 277 26.64 28.31 14.66
C ALA A 277 26.81 27.39 13.42
N MET A 278 27.87 27.54 12.61
CA MET A 278 28.01 26.87 11.31
C MET A 278 27.78 25.36 11.36
N ASN A 279 28.04 24.67 12.48
CA ASN A 279 27.90 23.24 12.64
C ASN A 279 26.46 22.77 12.89
N TYR A 280 25.52 23.69 13.13
CA TYR A 280 24.09 23.41 13.34
C TYR A 280 23.20 24.43 12.63
N CYS A 281 23.75 25.09 11.58
CA CYS A 281 23.13 26.14 10.79
C CYS A 281 22.95 25.71 9.34
N LEU A 282 21.87 26.20 8.72
CA LEU A 282 21.61 26.08 7.30
C LEU A 282 20.83 27.27 6.78
N ALA A 283 20.67 27.35 5.46
CA ALA A 283 20.04 28.47 4.78
C ALA A 283 18.68 28.05 4.16
N ALA A 284 17.72 28.99 4.16
CA ALA A 284 16.48 28.85 3.42
C ALA A 284 16.05 30.20 2.81
N PRO A 285 15.18 30.24 1.79
CA PRO A 285 14.65 31.48 1.21
C PRO A 285 14.11 32.41 2.29
N GLY A 286 14.60 33.69 2.28
CA GLY A 286 14.21 34.69 3.28
C GLY A 286 13.10 35.62 2.84
N ASP A 287 12.93 35.79 1.53
CA ASP A 287 11.90 36.62 0.94
C ASP A 287 10.80 35.73 0.37
N VAL A 288 9.58 35.83 0.87
CA VAL A 288 8.47 34.98 0.50
C VAL A 288 7.16 35.76 0.36
N ILE A 289 6.23 35.22 -0.39
CA ILE A 289 4.88 35.73 -0.51
C ILE A 289 3.95 34.90 0.38
N VAL A 290 3.26 35.59 1.30
CA VAL A 290 2.24 35.00 2.18
C VAL A 290 0.86 35.62 1.88
N ALA A 291 -0.19 34.95 2.28
CA ALA A 291 -1.49 35.59 2.32
C ALA A 291 -1.55 36.52 3.54
N SER A 292 -2.09 37.72 3.39
CA SER A 292 -2.17 38.68 4.51
C SER A 292 -2.95 38.06 5.68
N ALA A 293 -2.48 38.29 6.90
CA ALA A 293 -3.16 37.81 8.13
C ALA A 293 -4.63 38.23 8.23
N THR A 294 -5.06 39.23 7.45
CA THR A 294 -6.45 39.71 7.36
C THR A 294 -7.23 39.07 6.20
N SER A 295 -6.65 38.18 5.43
CA SER A 295 -7.30 37.47 4.33
C SER A 295 -8.49 36.64 4.82
N THR A 296 -9.55 36.61 4.03
CA THR A 296 -10.74 35.77 4.24
C THR A 296 -10.99 34.94 2.99
N ALA A 297 -11.88 33.97 3.07
CA ALA A 297 -12.24 33.11 1.94
C ALA A 297 -12.74 33.88 0.70
N THR A 298 -13.26 35.09 0.89
CA THR A 298 -13.85 35.92 -0.17
C THR A 298 -13.04 37.18 -0.51
N ASN A 299 -12.09 37.56 0.35
CA ASN A 299 -11.21 38.72 0.14
C ASN A 299 -9.78 38.35 0.47
N THR A 300 -8.98 38.11 -0.57
CA THR A 300 -7.60 37.66 -0.46
C THR A 300 -6.64 38.78 -0.80
N SER A 301 -5.65 38.99 0.04
CA SER A 301 -4.51 39.89 -0.21
C SER A 301 -3.21 39.16 0.10
N TYR A 302 -2.12 39.58 -0.54
CA TYR A 302 -0.82 38.95 -0.43
C TYR A 302 0.22 39.99 -0.10
N GLU A 303 1.21 39.60 0.68
CA GLU A 303 2.25 40.45 1.16
C GLU A 303 3.61 39.77 0.93
N VAL A 304 4.62 40.54 0.57
CA VAL A 304 6.02 40.11 0.56
C VAL A 304 6.57 40.30 1.96
N TRP A 305 7.00 39.21 2.58
CA TRP A 305 7.67 39.25 3.86
C TRP A 305 9.13 38.86 3.69
N LYS A 306 10.00 39.53 4.44
CA LYS A 306 11.46 39.37 4.38
C LYS A 306 12.02 39.16 5.78
N GLY A 307 12.89 38.17 5.93
CA GLY A 307 13.53 37.89 7.22
C GLY A 307 13.96 36.44 7.39
N THR A 308 14.94 36.22 8.24
CA THR A 308 15.30 34.88 8.76
C THR A 308 14.10 34.24 9.48
N SER A 309 13.14 35.08 9.92
CA SER A 309 11.86 34.64 10.49
C SER A 309 10.99 33.85 9.52
N LEU A 310 11.16 34.03 8.21
CA LEU A 310 10.44 33.28 7.16
C LEU A 310 11.28 32.09 6.63
N ALA A 311 12.59 32.12 6.85
CA ALA A 311 13.49 30.99 6.56
C ALA A 311 13.34 29.86 7.61
N ALA A 312 13.26 30.19 8.90
CA ALA A 312 13.14 29.24 9.99
C ALA A 312 11.89 28.31 9.87
N PRO A 313 10.68 28.81 9.58
CA PRO A 313 9.51 27.94 9.47
C PRO A 313 9.58 26.96 8.28
N GLN A 314 10.36 27.24 7.25
CA GLN A 314 10.60 26.28 6.18
C GLN A 314 11.37 25.07 6.70
N VAL A 315 12.37 25.29 7.55
CA VAL A 315 13.14 24.22 8.20
C VAL A 315 12.27 23.48 9.24
N SER A 316 11.42 24.19 9.96
CA SER A 316 10.45 23.57 10.89
C SER A 316 9.45 22.67 10.16
N GLY A 317 8.93 23.12 9.01
CA GLY A 317 8.10 22.32 8.13
C GLY A 317 8.85 21.12 7.55
N ALA A 318 10.09 21.31 7.10
CA ALA A 318 10.95 20.21 6.61
C ALA A 318 11.18 19.16 7.69
N ALA A 319 11.40 19.56 8.94
CA ALA A 319 11.53 18.64 10.05
C ALA A 319 10.25 17.80 10.24
N ALA A 320 9.08 18.42 10.15
CA ALA A 320 7.80 17.70 10.22
C ALA A 320 7.62 16.72 9.07
N VAL A 321 8.02 17.08 7.84
CA VAL A 321 8.00 16.20 6.67
C VAL A 321 8.95 15.02 6.84
N VAL A 322 10.17 15.22 7.33
CA VAL A 322 11.15 14.16 7.60
C VAL A 322 10.68 13.25 8.73
N MET A 323 10.05 13.80 9.78
CA MET A 323 9.47 13.02 10.87
C MET A 323 8.28 12.16 10.41
N GLN A 324 7.53 12.59 9.40
CA GLN A 324 6.52 11.75 8.75
C GLN A 324 7.15 10.64 7.92
N ALA A 325 8.22 10.93 7.17
CA ALA A 325 8.92 9.95 6.35
C ALA A 325 9.62 8.88 7.21
N PHE A 326 10.13 9.27 8.37
CA PHE A 326 10.88 8.40 9.27
C PHE A 326 10.39 8.54 10.72
N PRO A 327 9.19 8.05 11.04
CA PRO A 327 8.54 8.33 12.33
C PRO A 327 9.24 7.72 13.54
N ALA A 328 10.09 6.70 13.35
CA ALA A 328 10.84 6.05 14.40
C ALA A 328 12.19 6.74 14.72
N LEU A 329 12.65 7.66 13.86
CA LEU A 329 13.91 8.35 14.08
C LEU A 329 13.82 9.36 15.22
N GLY A 330 14.87 9.41 16.02
CA GLY A 330 15.07 10.44 17.06
C GLY A 330 15.32 11.82 16.44
N VAL A 331 15.16 12.85 17.25
CA VAL A 331 15.28 14.27 16.86
C VAL A 331 16.67 14.58 16.27
N ASN A 332 17.72 14.09 16.89
CA ASN A 332 19.09 14.29 16.37
C ASN A 332 19.29 13.67 14.99
N ALA A 333 18.71 12.49 14.72
CA ALA A 333 18.76 11.88 13.39
C ALA A 333 18.01 12.73 12.35
N VAL A 334 16.85 13.29 12.70
CA VAL A 334 16.11 14.25 11.83
C VAL A 334 16.94 15.50 11.55
N ARG A 335 17.59 16.07 12.58
CA ARG A 335 18.52 17.20 12.45
C ARG A 335 19.67 16.87 11.47
N GLN A 336 20.33 15.74 11.68
CA GLN A 336 21.44 15.28 10.83
C GLN A 336 21.01 15.07 9.38
N ILE A 337 19.81 14.51 9.14
CA ILE A 337 19.23 14.39 7.80
C ILE A 337 19.08 15.77 7.17
N ILE A 338 18.46 16.72 7.85
CA ILE A 338 18.22 18.08 7.31
C ILE A 338 19.52 18.78 6.95
N LEU A 339 20.51 18.77 7.84
CA LEU A 339 21.82 19.38 7.62
C LEU A 339 22.61 18.64 6.52
N GLY A 340 22.71 17.31 6.61
CA GLY A 340 23.54 16.51 5.70
C GLY A 340 22.97 16.37 4.28
N THR A 341 21.73 16.77 4.06
CA THR A 341 21.07 16.76 2.73
C THR A 341 20.91 18.16 2.14
N ALA A 342 21.30 19.20 2.84
CA ALA A 342 21.30 20.56 2.29
C ALA A 342 22.16 20.65 1.02
N ASP A 343 21.82 21.58 0.13
CA ASP A 343 22.63 21.87 -1.05
C ASP A 343 23.77 22.81 -0.62
N ASP A 344 24.99 22.31 -0.66
CA ASP A 344 26.17 23.02 -0.21
C ASP A 344 26.34 24.36 -0.97
N LEU A 345 26.56 25.43 -0.24
CA LEU A 345 26.75 26.79 -0.76
C LEU A 345 28.01 27.40 -0.13
N GLY A 346 28.74 28.17 -0.89
CA GLY A 346 29.95 28.82 -0.42
C GLY A 346 31.18 27.93 -0.45
N ALA A 347 31.89 27.80 0.66
CA ALA A 347 33.01 26.89 0.80
C ALA A 347 32.50 25.46 1.00
N ALA A 348 33.24 24.49 0.50
CA ALA A 348 32.82 23.06 0.61
C ALA A 348 32.69 22.63 2.08
N GLY A 349 31.52 22.05 2.41
CA GLY A 349 31.13 21.67 3.77
C GLY A 349 30.59 22.86 4.58
N PRO A 350 30.35 22.69 5.89
CA PRO A 350 29.77 23.75 6.70
C PRO A 350 30.70 24.96 6.80
N ASP A 351 30.20 26.16 6.46
CA ASP A 351 30.93 27.39 6.48
C ASP A 351 30.25 28.50 7.33
N ALA A 352 30.99 29.53 7.64
CA ALA A 352 30.52 30.64 8.50
C ALA A 352 29.47 31.53 7.83
N VAL A 353 29.16 31.37 6.55
CA VAL A 353 28.17 32.20 5.83
C VAL A 353 26.85 31.43 5.76
N PHE A 354 26.86 30.22 5.17
CA PHE A 354 25.67 29.43 4.82
C PHE A 354 25.45 28.22 5.71
N GLY A 355 26.38 27.90 6.64
CA GLY A 355 26.34 26.65 7.38
C GLY A 355 26.45 25.44 6.43
N TYR A 356 25.53 24.52 6.50
CA TYR A 356 25.45 23.36 5.59
C TYR A 356 24.88 23.66 4.19
N GLY A 357 24.49 24.91 3.94
CA GLY A 357 23.94 25.33 2.65
C GLY A 357 22.43 25.41 2.63
N ARG A 358 21.83 25.37 1.43
CA ARG A 358 20.40 25.56 1.24
C ARG A 358 19.59 24.29 1.56
N LEU A 359 18.51 24.46 2.32
CA LEU A 359 17.55 23.40 2.62
C LEU A 359 17.08 22.66 1.36
N ASN A 360 17.10 21.33 1.36
CA ASN A 360 16.60 20.47 0.29
C ASN A 360 15.71 19.35 0.86
N VAL A 361 14.40 19.60 0.92
CA VAL A 361 13.44 18.67 1.52
C VAL A 361 13.28 17.39 0.69
N GLY A 362 13.35 17.50 -0.65
CA GLY A 362 13.28 16.35 -1.55
C GLY A 362 14.44 15.37 -1.37
N ARG A 363 15.65 15.85 -0.99
CA ARG A 363 16.75 14.95 -0.57
C ARG A 363 16.55 14.45 0.85
N ALA A 364 16.05 15.27 1.77
CA ALA A 364 15.88 14.91 3.17
C ALA A 364 14.89 13.72 3.36
N ILE A 365 13.80 13.68 2.62
CA ILE A 365 12.87 12.53 2.67
C ILE A 365 13.45 11.22 2.13
N ARG A 366 14.61 11.25 1.51
CA ARG A 366 15.34 10.08 1.03
C ARG A 366 16.32 9.50 2.06
N GLY A 367 16.35 10.05 3.27
CA GLY A 367 17.23 9.66 4.37
C GLY A 367 18.55 10.45 4.42
N PRO A 368 19.47 10.05 5.32
CA PRO A 368 20.75 10.73 5.48
C PRO A 368 21.62 10.66 4.21
N ALA A 369 22.49 11.65 4.00
CA ALA A 369 23.51 11.64 2.96
C ALA A 369 24.93 11.61 3.53
N THR A 370 25.09 11.85 4.84
CA THR A 370 26.38 11.79 5.51
C THR A 370 26.25 11.38 6.98
N PHE A 371 27.29 10.75 7.52
CA PHE A 371 27.45 10.40 8.93
C PHE A 371 28.66 11.17 9.53
N ASP A 372 28.64 12.50 9.46
CA ASP A 372 29.76 13.35 9.91
C ASP A 372 29.72 13.64 11.41
N TRP A 373 28.61 13.32 12.11
CA TRP A 373 28.41 13.54 13.54
C TRP A 373 28.66 12.28 14.39
N GLY A 374 29.44 11.33 13.90
CA GLY A 374 29.61 10.02 14.51
C GLY A 374 28.62 8.99 13.98
N ASN A 375 28.33 7.96 14.76
CA ASN A 375 27.38 6.94 14.32
C ASN A 375 25.97 7.51 14.25
N PHE A 376 25.30 7.25 13.13
CA PHE A 376 23.91 7.59 12.92
C PHE A 376 22.99 6.56 13.54
N ASP A 377 22.11 6.98 14.44
CA ASP A 377 21.17 6.08 15.14
C ASP A 377 19.85 5.99 14.35
N ALA A 378 19.66 4.88 13.68
CA ALA A 378 18.46 4.53 12.93
C ALA A 378 17.59 3.56 13.74
N ALA A 379 16.65 4.08 14.50
CA ALA A 379 15.63 3.29 15.15
C ALA A 379 14.57 2.83 14.11
N THR A 380 14.08 1.60 14.26
CA THR A 380 13.04 0.99 13.44
C THR A 380 11.89 0.51 14.31
N ALA A 381 10.65 0.59 13.82
CA ALA A 381 9.47 0.14 14.54
C ALA A 381 8.79 -1.03 13.82
N ALA A 382 8.13 -1.90 14.58
CA ALA A 382 7.40 -3.05 14.04
C ALA A 382 6.37 -2.64 12.99
N GLY A 383 6.37 -3.35 11.86
CA GLY A 383 5.46 -3.09 10.76
C GLY A 383 5.77 -1.82 9.96
N GLN A 384 6.93 -1.20 10.19
CA GLN A 384 7.43 -0.08 9.41
C GLN A 384 8.65 -0.50 8.59
N ASP A 385 8.59 -0.25 7.30
CA ASP A 385 9.70 -0.40 6.36
C ASP A 385 10.21 1.01 6.01
N ALA A 386 11.42 1.34 6.46
CA ALA A 386 12.10 2.58 6.11
C ALA A 386 13.15 2.33 5.04
N ALA A 387 13.39 3.31 4.15
CA ALA A 387 14.43 3.21 3.14
C ALA A 387 15.28 4.48 3.09
N PHE A 388 16.60 4.30 3.17
CA PHE A 388 17.56 5.37 2.88
C PHE A 388 17.99 5.23 1.43
N LEU A 389 17.59 6.20 0.62
CA LEU A 389 17.74 6.19 -0.84
C LEU A 389 18.91 7.07 -1.32
N ASN A 390 19.50 7.87 -0.42
CA ASN A 390 20.66 8.70 -0.74
C ASN A 390 21.93 7.87 -0.66
N ASP A 391 22.95 8.28 -1.40
CA ASP A 391 24.33 7.85 -1.17
C ASP A 391 24.82 8.43 0.16
N ILE A 392 25.42 7.57 1.00
CA ILE A 392 25.84 7.94 2.35
C ILE A 392 27.35 7.88 2.48
N LYS A 393 27.95 9.02 2.85
CA LYS A 393 29.39 9.18 3.13
C LYS A 393 29.63 9.59 4.58
N GLY A 394 30.87 9.91 4.94
CA GLY A 394 31.26 10.48 6.24
C GLY A 394 32.14 9.58 7.08
N ALA A 395 32.64 10.12 8.20
CA ALA A 395 33.56 9.40 9.10
C ALA A 395 32.85 8.47 10.09
N GLY A 396 31.58 8.72 10.38
CA GLY A 396 30.77 7.92 11.30
C GLY A 396 30.30 6.61 10.71
N GLY A 397 29.57 5.84 11.51
CA GLY A 397 28.97 4.55 11.16
C GLY A 397 27.45 4.57 11.25
N LEU A 398 26.85 3.40 11.24
CA LEU A 398 25.41 3.20 11.29
C LEU A 398 25.02 2.26 12.45
N ASN A 399 24.16 2.73 13.33
CA ASN A 399 23.50 1.88 14.33
C ASN A 399 22.04 1.66 13.95
N VAL A 400 21.66 0.44 13.64
CA VAL A 400 20.26 0.06 13.38
C VAL A 400 19.73 -0.71 14.56
N SER A 401 18.61 -0.27 15.12
CA SER A 401 18.01 -0.89 16.30
C SER A 401 16.48 -0.94 16.19
N GLY A 402 15.84 -1.63 17.13
CA GLY A 402 14.37 -1.78 17.16
C GLY A 402 13.92 -3.11 16.62
N ASN A 403 12.78 -3.14 15.89
CA ASN A 403 12.14 -4.35 15.40
C ASN A 403 11.42 -4.19 14.04
N GLY A 404 11.78 -3.19 13.27
CA GLY A 404 11.35 -2.97 11.89
C GLY A 404 12.47 -3.23 10.88
N ARG A 405 12.27 -2.82 9.64
CA ARG A 405 13.22 -2.94 8.53
C ARG A 405 13.74 -1.59 8.09
N LEU A 406 15.05 -1.54 7.82
CA LEU A 406 15.70 -0.41 7.15
C LEU A 406 16.38 -0.93 5.88
N THR A 407 16.11 -0.29 4.73
CA THR A 407 16.77 -0.61 3.46
C THR A 407 17.73 0.52 3.09
N LEU A 408 18.99 0.18 2.78
CA LEU A 408 19.97 1.09 2.18
C LEU A 408 20.01 0.85 0.67
N SER A 409 19.56 1.82 -0.11
CA SER A 409 19.48 1.69 -1.58
C SER A 409 20.55 2.50 -2.33
N GLY A 410 21.16 3.51 -1.69
CA GLY A 410 22.24 4.29 -2.25
C GLY A 410 23.61 3.64 -2.10
N THR A 411 24.63 4.21 -2.75
CA THR A 411 26.02 3.84 -2.59
C THR A 411 26.54 4.32 -1.23
N ASN A 412 27.03 3.39 -0.42
CA ASN A 412 27.51 3.69 0.92
C ASN A 412 29.05 3.71 0.94
N THR A 413 29.64 4.82 1.43
CA THR A 413 31.09 5.03 1.52
C THR A 413 31.53 5.57 2.89
N TYR A 414 30.64 5.53 3.89
CA TYR A 414 30.96 5.94 5.26
C TYR A 414 32.01 5.02 5.88
N ALA A 415 32.87 5.61 6.74
CA ALA A 415 34.08 4.91 7.22
C ALA A 415 33.88 4.11 8.51
N GLY A 416 32.83 4.41 9.28
CA GLY A 416 32.59 3.78 10.57
C GLY A 416 31.95 2.39 10.47
N THR A 417 31.73 1.77 11.63
CA THR A 417 31.12 0.44 11.71
C THR A 417 29.61 0.46 11.52
N THR A 418 29.05 -0.63 10.99
CA THR A 418 27.62 -0.87 10.94
C THR A 418 27.22 -1.84 12.04
N ASN A 419 26.36 -1.41 12.97
CA ASN A 419 25.86 -2.23 14.08
C ASN A 419 24.36 -2.46 13.88
N VAL A 420 23.95 -3.73 13.84
CA VAL A 420 22.54 -4.12 13.75
C VAL A 420 22.17 -4.87 15.01
N SER A 421 21.15 -4.39 15.73
CA SER A 421 20.81 -4.88 17.06
C SER A 421 19.30 -4.99 17.31
N GLY A 422 18.94 -5.61 18.45
CA GLY A 422 17.55 -5.87 18.79
C GLY A 422 16.96 -6.97 17.89
N SER A 423 15.86 -6.67 17.24
CA SER A 423 15.22 -7.50 16.21
C SER A 423 15.13 -6.75 14.87
N ALA A 424 15.94 -5.71 14.68
CA ALA A 424 15.96 -4.93 13.47
C ALA A 424 16.47 -5.74 12.27
N THR A 425 15.92 -5.47 11.09
CA THR A 425 16.45 -5.96 9.83
C THR A 425 17.07 -4.79 9.06
N LEU A 426 18.35 -4.89 8.77
CA LEU A 426 19.03 -4.02 7.82
C LEU A 426 19.17 -4.76 6.49
N GLU A 427 18.66 -4.15 5.41
CA GLU A 427 18.91 -4.64 4.06
C GLU A 427 19.78 -3.66 3.30
N SER A 428 20.91 -4.11 2.80
CA SER A 428 21.84 -3.30 2.01
C SER A 428 21.86 -3.77 0.56
N MET A 429 21.39 -2.92 -0.36
CA MET A 429 21.27 -3.29 -1.78
C MET A 429 22.59 -3.26 -2.54
N LEU A 430 23.56 -2.43 -2.11
CA LEU A 430 24.84 -2.24 -2.81
C LEU A 430 26.07 -2.55 -1.95
N GLY A 431 25.85 -3.15 -0.75
CA GLY A 431 26.92 -3.49 0.16
C GLY A 431 27.08 -2.54 1.36
N VAL A 432 27.99 -2.89 2.26
CA VAL A 432 28.31 -2.15 3.48
C VAL A 432 29.83 -1.84 3.46
N PRO A 433 30.26 -0.57 3.59
CA PRO A 433 31.64 -0.19 3.30
C PRO A 433 32.66 -0.60 4.37
N GLY A 434 32.22 -0.86 5.61
CA GLY A 434 33.09 -1.11 6.76
C GLY A 434 32.81 -2.42 7.50
N ALA A 435 33.34 -2.53 8.70
CA ALA A 435 33.07 -3.67 9.57
C ALA A 435 31.62 -3.71 10.04
N VAL A 436 31.11 -4.92 10.28
CA VAL A 436 29.71 -5.16 10.67
C VAL A 436 29.64 -5.97 11.96
N THR A 437 28.74 -5.56 12.86
CA THR A 437 28.34 -6.35 14.04
C THR A 437 26.84 -6.58 14.00
N ILE A 438 26.42 -7.85 14.05
CA ILE A 438 25.01 -8.25 14.11
C ILE A 438 24.79 -8.94 15.45
N SER A 439 23.85 -8.45 16.25
CA SER A 439 23.64 -8.94 17.61
C SER A 439 22.16 -9.22 17.92
N GLY A 440 21.91 -10.07 18.90
CA GLY A 440 20.57 -10.45 19.32
C GLY A 440 19.83 -11.25 18.25
N THR A 441 18.61 -10.85 17.89
CA THR A 441 17.80 -11.45 16.83
C THR A 441 17.80 -10.60 15.56
N ALA A 442 18.72 -9.64 15.46
CA ALA A 442 18.86 -8.76 14.31
C ALA A 442 19.32 -9.51 13.06
N ASN A 443 18.94 -8.98 11.90
CA ASN A 443 19.29 -9.55 10.59
C ASN A 443 19.94 -8.49 9.69
N LEU A 444 21.07 -8.83 9.06
CA LEU A 444 21.61 -8.12 7.91
C LEU A 444 21.34 -8.92 6.64
N ILE A 445 20.61 -8.34 5.70
CA ILE A 445 20.46 -8.86 4.34
C ILE A 445 21.42 -8.10 3.44
N ALA A 446 22.45 -8.79 2.96
CA ALA A 446 23.49 -8.20 2.12
C ALA A 446 23.31 -8.66 0.67
N HIS A 447 23.09 -7.68 -0.24
CA HIS A 447 23.05 -7.89 -1.70
C HIS A 447 24.38 -7.52 -2.38
N GLY A 448 25.38 -7.06 -1.62
CA GLY A 448 26.70 -6.66 -2.11
C GLY A 448 27.79 -6.98 -1.09
N ASP A 449 28.98 -6.45 -1.34
CA ASP A 449 30.18 -6.70 -0.55
C ASP A 449 30.15 -6.02 0.83
N ILE A 450 30.87 -6.59 1.78
CA ILE A 450 31.11 -6.02 3.11
C ILE A 450 32.60 -5.68 3.22
N GLY A 451 32.90 -4.38 3.29
CA GLY A 451 34.23 -3.81 3.21
C GLY A 451 35.09 -3.98 4.47
N GLY A 452 34.72 -4.79 5.44
CA GLY A 452 35.45 -5.06 6.67
C GLY A 452 35.13 -6.42 7.25
N SER A 453 35.54 -6.66 8.52
CA SER A 453 35.22 -7.90 9.23
C SER A 453 33.74 -7.94 9.68
N VAL A 454 33.20 -9.16 9.76
CA VAL A 454 31.83 -9.39 10.22
C VAL A 454 31.83 -10.19 11.51
N ASN A 455 31.16 -9.67 12.54
CA ASN A 455 30.86 -10.42 13.77
C ASN A 455 29.35 -10.69 13.82
N ASN A 456 28.96 -11.95 13.61
CA ASN A 456 27.59 -12.39 13.52
C ASN A 456 27.15 -13.18 14.76
N ALA A 457 26.44 -12.50 15.66
CA ALA A 457 25.71 -13.11 16.77
C ALA A 457 24.21 -13.12 16.58
N GLY A 458 23.71 -12.53 15.47
CA GLY A 458 22.34 -12.54 14.98
C GLY A 458 22.20 -13.34 13.70
N GLN A 459 21.72 -12.73 12.63
CA GLN A 459 21.59 -13.37 11.32
C GLN A 459 22.27 -12.54 10.23
N LEU A 460 23.17 -13.17 9.46
CA LEU A 460 23.62 -12.65 8.17
C LEU A 460 22.88 -13.41 7.06
N THR A 461 22.27 -12.68 6.15
CA THR A 461 21.54 -13.24 5.01
C THR A 461 22.20 -12.77 3.70
N THR A 462 22.56 -13.72 2.83
CA THR A 462 23.13 -13.47 1.49
C THR A 462 22.27 -14.15 0.43
N LEU A 463 21.63 -13.35 -0.48
CA LEU A 463 20.55 -13.85 -1.32
C LEU A 463 20.86 -13.93 -2.82
N ASP A 464 21.50 -12.93 -3.42
CA ASP A 464 21.44 -12.76 -4.87
C ASP A 464 22.79 -12.84 -5.60
N THR A 465 23.88 -12.49 -4.93
CA THR A 465 25.25 -12.51 -5.48
C THR A 465 26.21 -13.10 -4.47
N SER A 466 27.39 -13.53 -4.93
CA SER A 466 28.49 -13.85 -4.00
C SER A 466 28.79 -12.61 -3.17
N THR A 467 28.60 -12.68 -1.87
CA THR A 467 28.98 -11.62 -0.94
C THR A 467 30.44 -11.79 -0.58
N HIS A 468 31.24 -10.74 -0.78
CA HIS A 468 32.65 -10.73 -0.41
C HIS A 468 32.88 -9.96 0.88
N ILE A 469 33.48 -10.62 1.89
CA ILE A 469 33.89 -10.00 3.16
C ILE A 469 35.39 -9.77 3.07
N THR A 470 35.84 -8.51 3.08
CA THR A 470 37.25 -8.17 2.91
C THR A 470 38.08 -8.44 4.16
N GLY A 471 37.47 -8.60 5.33
CA GLY A 471 38.10 -9.01 6.59
C GLY A 471 37.79 -10.44 6.97
N ASP A 472 37.74 -10.69 8.29
CA ASP A 472 37.36 -11.96 8.88
C ASP A 472 35.85 -12.10 9.02
N PHE A 473 35.37 -13.34 8.95
CA PHE A 473 33.98 -13.67 9.30
C PHE A 473 33.94 -14.49 10.58
N THR A 474 33.33 -13.98 11.62
CA THR A 474 33.17 -14.69 12.87
C THR A 474 31.71 -14.89 13.18
N GLN A 475 31.23 -16.11 13.19
CA GLN A 475 29.89 -16.45 13.65
C GLN A 475 29.90 -17.08 15.02
N THR A 476 29.14 -16.54 15.95
CA THR A 476 29.04 -17.07 17.32
C THR A 476 28.06 -18.24 17.37
N ALA A 477 27.99 -18.92 18.53
CA ALA A 477 27.09 -20.05 18.74
C ALA A 477 25.59 -19.71 18.57
N ASN A 478 25.20 -18.43 18.75
CA ASN A 478 23.85 -17.96 18.55
C ASN A 478 23.60 -17.39 17.14
N GLY A 479 24.67 -17.24 16.35
CA GLY A 479 24.59 -16.66 15.02
C GLY A 479 24.00 -17.64 13.99
N ARG A 480 23.42 -17.07 12.95
CA ARG A 480 22.90 -17.77 11.76
C ARG A 480 23.49 -17.17 10.50
N LEU A 481 24.03 -17.97 9.62
CA LEU A 481 24.29 -17.63 8.24
C LEU A 481 23.15 -18.17 7.37
N SER A 482 22.36 -17.27 6.80
CA SER A 482 21.29 -17.62 5.87
C SER A 482 21.76 -17.33 4.44
N GLN A 483 21.94 -18.36 3.63
CA GLN A 483 22.53 -18.24 2.32
C GLN A 483 21.68 -18.90 1.23
N LYS A 484 21.54 -18.20 0.11
CA LYS A 484 20.95 -18.76 -1.10
C LYS A 484 22.02 -19.55 -1.87
N LEU A 485 21.69 -20.77 -2.30
CA LEU A 485 22.63 -21.61 -3.03
C LEU A 485 23.02 -20.99 -4.38
N GLY A 486 24.26 -21.24 -4.78
CA GLY A 486 24.81 -20.69 -6.04
C GLY A 486 25.59 -19.39 -5.86
N ALA A 487 25.57 -18.79 -4.67
CA ALA A 487 26.33 -17.58 -4.33
C ALA A 487 27.17 -17.79 -3.08
N PRO A 488 28.41 -18.28 -3.20
CA PRO A 488 29.28 -18.54 -2.05
C PRO A 488 29.61 -17.23 -1.31
N LEU A 489 29.72 -17.34 0.03
CA LEU A 489 30.32 -16.30 0.86
C LEU A 489 31.82 -16.37 0.70
N ILE A 490 32.43 -15.31 0.20
CA ILE A 490 33.86 -15.21 -0.01
C ILE A 490 34.46 -14.37 1.13
N VAL A 491 35.40 -14.96 1.90
CA VAL A 491 36.04 -14.31 3.05
C VAL A 491 37.53 -14.17 2.77
N SER A 492 38.03 -12.95 2.64
CA SER A 492 39.48 -12.72 2.41
C SER A 492 40.34 -13.12 3.61
N GLY A 493 39.77 -13.06 4.81
CA GLY A 493 40.39 -13.47 6.05
C GLY A 493 40.05 -14.90 6.47
N THR A 494 39.96 -15.12 7.78
CA THR A 494 39.54 -16.38 8.41
C THR A 494 38.01 -16.40 8.59
N ALA A 495 37.37 -17.52 8.23
CA ALA A 495 35.99 -17.79 8.58
C ALA A 495 35.94 -18.70 9.83
N SER A 496 35.57 -18.13 10.97
CA SER A 496 35.33 -18.82 12.23
C SER A 496 33.87 -19.19 12.37
N LEU A 497 33.54 -20.48 12.23
CA LEU A 497 32.18 -20.97 12.09
C LEU A 497 31.65 -21.58 13.40
N ALA A 498 30.44 -21.21 13.76
CA ALA A 498 29.64 -21.78 14.85
C ALA A 498 28.15 -21.54 14.55
N GLY A 499 27.26 -21.93 15.47
CA GLY A 499 25.83 -21.64 15.34
C GLY A 499 25.15 -22.37 14.17
N ASP A 500 24.23 -21.70 13.47
CA ASP A 500 23.37 -22.33 12.47
C ASP A 500 23.74 -21.89 11.04
N PHE A 501 23.72 -22.83 10.11
CA PHE A 501 23.76 -22.59 8.68
C PHE A 501 22.36 -22.82 8.10
N TYR A 502 21.78 -21.80 7.44
CA TYR A 502 20.45 -21.81 6.92
C TYR A 502 20.44 -21.63 5.40
N ILE A 503 19.90 -22.61 4.66
CA ILE A 503 19.83 -22.56 3.20
C ILE A 503 18.58 -21.83 2.76
N ALA A 504 18.75 -20.65 2.17
CA ALA A 504 17.67 -19.80 1.68
C ALA A 504 17.27 -20.08 0.19
N GLY A 505 17.82 -21.15 -0.43
CA GLY A 505 17.51 -21.54 -1.80
C GLY A 505 18.63 -21.19 -2.81
N ALA A 506 18.45 -21.50 -4.10
CA ALA A 506 19.43 -21.27 -5.14
C ALA A 506 19.20 -19.94 -5.89
N ILE A 507 20.27 -19.16 -6.12
CA ILE A 507 20.21 -17.87 -6.86
C ILE A 507 19.81 -18.08 -8.33
N SER A 508 20.28 -19.16 -8.96
CA SER A 508 20.04 -19.46 -10.38
C SER A 508 18.61 -19.93 -10.69
N GLY A 509 17.68 -19.82 -9.71
CA GLY A 509 16.33 -20.31 -9.85
C GLY A 509 16.22 -21.77 -9.43
N TYR A 510 15.94 -22.69 -10.37
CA TYR A 510 15.71 -24.10 -10.07
C TYR A 510 17.01 -24.85 -9.70
N THR A 511 16.99 -25.53 -8.56
CA THR A 511 18.14 -26.32 -8.07
C THR A 511 17.91 -27.81 -8.27
N VAL A 512 18.80 -28.44 -9.02
CA VAL A 512 18.91 -29.90 -9.09
C VAL A 512 19.70 -30.44 -7.90
N THR A 513 19.67 -31.74 -7.67
CA THR A 513 20.60 -32.40 -6.75
C THR A 513 22.02 -32.05 -7.17
N SER A 514 22.80 -31.40 -6.29
CA SER A 514 24.10 -30.83 -6.63
C SER A 514 25.03 -30.73 -5.43
N HIS A 515 26.32 -30.56 -5.74
CA HIS A 515 27.39 -30.26 -4.81
C HIS A 515 27.88 -28.84 -5.07
N GLN A 516 27.70 -27.92 -4.12
CA GLN A 516 27.98 -26.49 -4.29
C GLN A 516 28.85 -25.93 -3.16
N GLN A 517 29.81 -25.09 -3.53
CA GLN A 517 30.57 -24.32 -2.58
C GLN A 517 29.70 -23.24 -1.96
N VAL A 518 29.69 -23.15 -0.63
CA VAL A 518 28.92 -22.13 0.11
C VAL A 518 29.82 -21.13 0.82
N ILE A 519 30.99 -21.51 1.21
CA ILE A 519 32.00 -20.59 1.77
C ILE A 519 33.36 -20.88 1.13
N ALA A 520 34.06 -19.80 0.74
CA ALA A 520 35.49 -19.82 0.41
C ALA A 520 36.21 -18.83 1.35
N ALA A 521 37.30 -19.24 2.01
CA ALA A 521 38.02 -18.39 2.94
C ALA A 521 39.53 -18.65 2.84
N ASN A 522 40.35 -17.75 3.36
CA ASN A 522 41.79 -18.02 3.49
C ASN A 522 42.08 -19.16 4.47
N ALA A 523 41.24 -19.26 5.53
CA ALA A 523 41.23 -20.39 6.46
C ALA A 523 39.81 -20.59 7.00
N ILE A 524 39.43 -21.87 7.26
CA ILE A 524 38.19 -22.22 7.96
C ILE A 524 38.56 -22.74 9.34
N SER A 525 37.92 -22.25 10.38
CA SER A 525 37.99 -22.75 11.75
C SER A 525 36.59 -23.02 12.31
N GLY A 526 36.45 -24.09 13.10
CA GLY A 526 35.17 -24.50 13.65
C GLY A 526 34.25 -25.14 12.60
N ALA A 527 32.96 -25.28 12.94
CA ALA A 527 31.91 -25.80 12.08
C ALA A 527 30.56 -25.26 12.56
N PHE A 528 29.56 -25.19 11.71
CA PHE A 528 28.20 -24.90 12.12
C PHE A 528 27.68 -26.03 13.03
N ALA A 529 27.05 -25.66 14.13
CA ALA A 529 26.50 -26.63 15.09
C ALA A 529 25.22 -27.28 14.52
N THR A 530 24.44 -26.52 13.75
CA THR A 530 23.22 -26.97 13.10
C THR A 530 23.19 -26.51 11.67
N GLN A 531 22.48 -27.27 10.86
CA GLN A 531 22.09 -26.88 9.49
C GLN A 531 20.58 -26.94 9.40
N THR A 532 19.99 -25.82 9.12
CA THR A 532 18.54 -25.77 8.90
C THR A 532 18.32 -25.76 7.41
N PRO A 533 17.65 -26.82 6.84
CA PRO A 533 17.15 -26.68 5.48
C PRO A 533 16.19 -25.52 5.55
N ALA A 534 16.60 -24.47 4.92
CA ALA A 534 15.86 -23.26 4.87
C ALA A 534 14.46 -23.45 4.36
N ALA A 535 13.93 -22.46 4.22
CA ALA A 535 12.76 -22.09 3.51
C ALA A 535 12.54 -22.76 2.12
N GLY A 536 13.44 -23.53 1.58
CA GLY A 536 13.22 -24.46 0.48
C GLY A 536 12.52 -25.72 0.97
N VAL A 537 11.21 -25.65 1.14
CA VAL A 537 10.41 -26.78 1.68
C VAL A 537 10.56 -28.08 0.89
N PHE A 538 11.03 -27.99 -0.37
CA PHE A 538 11.24 -29.13 -1.26
C PHE A 538 12.71 -29.43 -1.55
N LEU A 539 13.62 -28.95 -0.69
CA LEU A 539 15.05 -29.13 -0.83
C LEU A 539 15.68 -29.53 0.51
N SER A 540 16.53 -30.57 0.56
CA SER A 540 17.40 -30.90 1.70
C SER A 540 18.85 -30.64 1.35
N ALA A 541 19.71 -30.46 2.35
CA ALA A 541 21.12 -30.15 2.16
C ALA A 541 22.00 -30.68 3.30
N GLN A 542 23.29 -31.02 3.00
CA GLN A 542 24.30 -31.47 3.95
C GLN A 542 25.61 -30.73 3.70
N LEU A 543 26.34 -30.32 4.76
CA LEU A 543 27.60 -29.59 4.68
C LEU A 543 28.84 -30.50 4.74
N GLN A 544 29.84 -30.17 3.91
CA GLN A 544 31.16 -30.75 3.93
C GLN A 544 32.21 -29.65 4.16
N TYR A 545 33.13 -29.88 5.09
CA TYR A 545 34.16 -28.91 5.50
C TYR A 545 35.54 -29.31 5.01
N LEU A 546 36.22 -28.39 4.32
CA LEU A 546 37.62 -28.44 3.90
C LEU A 546 38.39 -27.27 4.56
N PRO A 547 39.74 -27.26 4.57
CA PRO A 547 40.52 -26.22 5.26
C PRO A 547 40.26 -24.78 4.82
N LYS A 548 39.80 -24.59 3.57
CA LYS A 548 39.54 -23.28 2.97
C LYS A 548 38.14 -23.14 2.39
N GLU A 549 37.33 -24.16 2.47
CA GLU A 549 36.05 -24.23 1.76
C GLU A 549 34.99 -24.97 2.58
N VAL A 550 33.77 -24.55 2.47
CA VAL A 550 32.61 -25.33 2.90
C VAL A 550 31.73 -25.60 1.70
N TRP A 551 31.33 -26.84 1.53
CA TRP A 551 30.44 -27.29 0.44
C TRP A 551 29.10 -27.77 0.99
N VAL A 552 28.07 -27.68 0.19
CA VAL A 552 26.76 -28.24 0.50
C VAL A 552 26.30 -29.20 -0.59
N ASP A 553 25.87 -30.37 -0.17
CA ASP A 553 25.19 -31.34 -1.00
C ASP A 553 23.69 -31.07 -0.92
N THR A 554 23.05 -30.80 -2.08
CA THR A 554 21.63 -30.58 -2.15
C THR A 554 20.88 -31.78 -2.72
N THR A 555 19.70 -32.10 -2.16
CA THR A 555 18.82 -33.15 -2.65
C THR A 555 17.40 -32.65 -2.72
N GLN A 556 16.77 -32.77 -3.90
CA GLN A 556 15.35 -32.47 -4.06
C GLN A 556 14.49 -33.45 -3.29
N LEU A 557 13.49 -32.95 -2.57
CA LEU A 557 12.48 -33.73 -1.88
C LEU A 557 11.26 -33.93 -2.78
N SER A 558 10.60 -35.07 -2.66
CA SER A 558 9.32 -35.29 -3.35
C SER A 558 8.26 -34.34 -2.81
N ILE A 559 7.67 -33.54 -3.70
CA ILE A 559 6.62 -32.58 -3.37
C ILE A 559 5.39 -33.31 -2.85
N THR A 560 5.02 -34.43 -3.50
CA THR A 560 3.91 -35.27 -3.06
C THR A 560 4.13 -35.82 -1.65
N GLN A 561 5.33 -36.28 -1.33
CA GLN A 561 5.63 -36.75 0.02
C GLN A 561 5.56 -35.62 1.05
N VAL A 562 6.14 -34.47 0.77
CA VAL A 562 6.07 -33.32 1.67
C VAL A 562 4.62 -32.86 1.85
N ALA A 563 3.84 -32.73 0.75
CA ALA A 563 2.46 -32.32 0.82
C ALA A 563 1.58 -33.29 1.65
N THR A 564 1.76 -34.60 1.46
CA THR A 564 0.98 -35.60 2.20
C THR A 564 1.33 -35.69 3.68
N THR A 565 2.58 -35.41 4.05
CA THR A 565 3.01 -35.45 5.47
C THR A 565 2.74 -34.15 6.21
N SER A 566 2.97 -33.00 5.55
CA SER A 566 2.99 -31.69 6.21
C SER A 566 1.80 -30.80 5.87
N MET A 567 1.07 -31.09 4.77
CA MET A 567 -0.06 -30.29 4.27
C MET A 567 -1.32 -31.14 4.07
N SER A 568 -1.43 -32.25 4.76
CA SER A 568 -2.52 -33.23 4.60
C SER A 568 -3.93 -32.67 4.82
N GLN A 569 -4.06 -31.54 5.51
CA GLN A 569 -5.33 -30.84 5.69
C GLN A 569 -5.81 -30.11 4.43
N SER A 570 -4.91 -29.79 3.48
CA SER A 570 -5.24 -29.17 2.21
C SER A 570 -5.28 -30.20 1.09
N VAL A 571 -6.46 -30.69 0.77
CA VAL A 571 -6.67 -31.63 -0.36
C VAL A 571 -6.28 -30.97 -1.69
N ALA A 572 -6.52 -29.67 -1.82
CA ALA A 572 -6.14 -28.88 -2.98
C ALA A 572 -4.62 -28.89 -3.20
N ALA A 573 -3.83 -28.69 -2.13
CA ALA A 573 -2.38 -28.75 -2.20
C ALA A 573 -1.88 -30.16 -2.55
N VAL A 574 -2.38 -31.18 -1.89
CA VAL A 574 -1.99 -32.58 -2.13
C VAL A 574 -2.31 -33.02 -3.56
N SER A 575 -3.47 -32.61 -4.11
CA SER A 575 -3.86 -32.98 -5.48
C SER A 575 -2.99 -32.34 -6.56
N SER A 576 -2.41 -31.16 -6.32
CA SER A 576 -1.51 -30.49 -7.26
C SER A 576 -0.07 -30.98 -7.16
N ALA A 577 0.35 -31.51 -6.00
CA ALA A 577 1.71 -31.92 -5.72
C ALA A 577 2.23 -32.99 -6.69
N GLN A 578 1.43 -33.99 -7.05
CA GLN A 578 1.78 -35.03 -8.01
C GLN A 578 2.06 -34.47 -9.41
N ARG A 579 1.31 -33.46 -9.82
CA ARG A 579 1.48 -32.78 -11.11
C ARG A 579 2.80 -31.98 -11.12
N LEU A 580 3.13 -31.37 -9.96
CA LEU A 580 4.35 -30.62 -9.79
C LEU A 580 5.60 -31.51 -9.68
N ASP A 581 5.54 -32.66 -9.00
CA ASP A 581 6.61 -33.66 -9.03
C ASP A 581 6.92 -34.13 -10.47
N GLY A 582 5.89 -34.36 -11.29
CA GLY A 582 6.08 -34.69 -12.69
C GLY A 582 6.72 -33.56 -13.51
N ALA A 583 6.36 -32.31 -13.21
CA ALA A 583 7.00 -31.14 -13.81
C ALA A 583 8.48 -31.05 -13.44
N PHE A 584 8.83 -31.20 -12.18
CA PHE A 584 10.22 -31.19 -11.72
C PHE A 584 11.03 -32.35 -12.32
N ALA A 585 10.45 -33.55 -12.41
CA ALA A 585 11.13 -34.68 -13.08
C ALA A 585 11.42 -34.38 -14.55
N GLN A 586 10.48 -33.78 -15.28
CA GLN A 586 10.71 -33.36 -16.67
C GLN A 586 11.78 -32.26 -16.80
N ILE A 587 11.76 -31.26 -15.91
CA ILE A 587 12.78 -30.19 -15.85
C ILE A 587 14.15 -30.81 -15.62
N ASN A 588 14.28 -31.72 -14.64
CA ASN A 588 15.54 -32.40 -14.33
C ASN A 588 16.08 -33.20 -15.53
N ALA A 589 15.21 -33.94 -16.21
CA ALA A 589 15.58 -34.69 -17.43
C ALA A 589 16.04 -33.76 -18.56
N SER A 590 15.39 -32.62 -18.73
CA SER A 590 15.74 -31.62 -19.73
C SER A 590 17.10 -30.97 -19.44
N LEU A 591 17.38 -30.62 -18.19
CA LEU A 591 18.66 -30.05 -17.77
C LEU A 591 19.82 -31.07 -17.86
N ALA A 592 19.57 -32.35 -17.56
CA ALA A 592 20.56 -33.41 -17.65
C ALA A 592 20.93 -33.78 -19.11
N SER A 593 20.01 -33.64 -20.06
CA SER A 593 20.23 -34.05 -21.44
C SER A 593 21.12 -33.11 -22.26
N GLY A 594 21.37 -31.87 -21.79
CA GLY A 594 22.14 -30.86 -22.53
C GLY A 594 21.61 -30.58 -23.94
N SER A 595 20.44 -31.11 -24.28
CA SER A 595 19.86 -31.11 -25.62
C SER A 595 19.42 -29.70 -26.02
N PRO A 596 19.59 -29.26 -27.28
CA PRO A 596 19.03 -28.01 -27.79
C PRO A 596 17.50 -27.93 -27.68
N THR A 597 16.81 -29.07 -27.52
CA THR A 597 15.39 -29.14 -27.17
C THR A 597 15.13 -28.81 -25.68
N ALA A 598 16.14 -28.84 -24.80
CA ALA A 598 16.07 -28.24 -23.48
C ALA A 598 16.04 -26.69 -23.52
N ALA A 599 16.55 -26.10 -24.57
CA ALA A 599 16.40 -24.67 -24.88
C ALA A 599 14.95 -24.24 -25.18
N ALA A 600 14.00 -25.18 -25.21
CA ALA A 600 12.57 -24.91 -25.36
C ALA A 600 11.84 -24.75 -24.01
N MET A 601 12.50 -24.96 -22.88
CA MET A 601 11.93 -24.61 -21.60
C MET A 601 12.23 -23.14 -21.34
N ASP A 602 11.19 -22.30 -21.39
CA ASP A 602 11.29 -20.86 -21.17
C ASP A 602 12.00 -20.59 -19.82
N GLU A 603 12.95 -19.68 -19.81
CA GLU A 603 13.69 -19.23 -18.63
C GLU A 603 12.72 -18.88 -17.48
N ARG A 604 11.56 -18.31 -17.80
CA ARG A 604 10.51 -18.00 -16.85
C ARG A 604 9.98 -19.24 -16.13
N THR A 605 9.83 -20.36 -16.84
CA THR A 605 9.39 -21.63 -16.26
C THR A 605 10.43 -22.16 -15.26
N LEU A 606 11.72 -22.02 -15.55
CA LEU A 606 12.78 -22.42 -14.63
C LEU A 606 12.84 -21.52 -13.37
N LEU A 607 12.70 -20.20 -13.56
CA LEU A 607 12.62 -19.25 -12.46
C LEU A 607 11.40 -19.51 -11.56
N ALA A 608 10.25 -19.77 -12.17
CA ALA A 608 9.01 -20.11 -11.47
C ALA A 608 9.13 -21.44 -10.71
N ALA A 609 9.71 -22.47 -11.33
CA ALA A 609 9.99 -23.77 -10.68
C ALA A 609 10.95 -23.61 -9.50
N GLY A 610 12.01 -22.80 -9.67
CA GLY A 610 12.96 -22.48 -8.60
C GLY A 610 12.31 -21.73 -7.45
N SER A 611 11.45 -20.76 -7.73
CA SER A 611 10.69 -20.01 -6.73
C SER A 611 9.75 -20.94 -5.92
N ILE A 612 9.07 -21.88 -6.57
CA ILE A 612 8.24 -22.88 -5.88
C ILE A 612 9.12 -23.80 -5.01
N GLN A 613 10.22 -24.30 -5.55
CA GLN A 613 11.15 -25.18 -4.85
C GLN A 613 11.71 -24.52 -3.58
N GLN A 614 11.96 -23.23 -3.66
CA GLN A 614 12.54 -22.38 -2.64
C GLN A 614 11.51 -21.65 -1.78
N SER A 615 10.24 -22.08 -1.79
CA SER A 615 9.20 -21.47 -0.95
C SER A 615 9.72 -21.18 0.45
N SER A 616 9.56 -19.94 0.91
CA SER A 616 10.17 -19.39 2.12
C SER A 616 9.63 -20.00 3.42
N SER A 617 8.51 -20.69 3.35
CA SER A 617 7.89 -21.39 4.46
C SER A 617 6.93 -22.47 3.97
N GLN A 618 6.57 -23.38 4.85
CA GLN A 618 5.54 -24.39 4.58
C GLN A 618 4.21 -23.76 4.18
N GLN A 619 3.86 -22.62 4.75
CA GLN A 619 2.65 -21.87 4.42
C GLN A 619 2.69 -21.31 2.98
N VAL A 620 3.83 -20.78 2.54
CA VAL A 620 4.03 -20.32 1.17
C VAL A 620 3.99 -21.48 0.18
N ALA A 621 4.65 -22.60 0.51
CA ALA A 621 4.61 -23.82 -0.29
C ALA A 621 3.18 -24.37 -0.45
N GLN A 622 2.41 -24.42 0.64
CA GLN A 622 1.01 -24.83 0.60
C GLN A 622 0.17 -23.89 -0.26
N ALA A 623 0.31 -22.57 -0.10
CA ALA A 623 -0.40 -21.58 -0.89
C ALA A 623 -0.05 -21.68 -2.39
N SER A 624 1.22 -22.02 -2.72
CA SER A 624 1.63 -22.28 -4.09
C SER A 624 0.89 -23.51 -4.66
N LEU A 625 0.92 -24.64 -3.94
CA LEU A 625 0.22 -25.86 -4.35
C LEU A 625 -1.29 -25.64 -4.48
N GLU A 626 -1.91 -24.92 -3.56
CA GLU A 626 -3.35 -24.59 -3.62
C GLU A 626 -3.68 -23.74 -4.84
N SER A 627 -2.87 -22.73 -5.15
CA SER A 627 -3.07 -21.89 -6.35
C SER A 627 -2.90 -22.69 -7.65
N LEU A 628 -2.02 -23.68 -7.65
CA LEU A 628 -1.77 -24.56 -8.79
C LEU A 628 -2.79 -25.69 -8.95
N SER A 629 -3.69 -25.88 -7.98
CA SER A 629 -4.64 -27.00 -7.95
C SER A 629 -5.66 -26.97 -9.08
N GLY A 630 -6.11 -25.78 -9.52
CA GLY A 630 -7.17 -25.64 -10.53
C GLY A 630 -8.58 -25.84 -9.98
N GLN A 631 -8.77 -25.79 -8.66
CA GLN A 631 -10.04 -26.03 -7.96
C GLN A 631 -11.21 -25.16 -8.46
N LEU A 632 -10.92 -23.94 -8.97
CA LEU A 632 -11.95 -23.04 -9.50
C LEU A 632 -12.62 -23.63 -10.76
N TYR A 633 -11.85 -24.31 -11.63
CA TYR A 633 -12.41 -24.98 -12.82
C TYR A 633 -13.35 -26.13 -12.44
N ALA A 634 -13.02 -26.89 -11.41
CA ALA A 634 -13.88 -27.95 -10.90
C ALA A 634 -15.16 -27.36 -10.26
N ALA A 635 -15.05 -26.29 -9.51
CA ALA A 635 -16.19 -25.58 -8.90
C ALA A 635 -17.11 -24.95 -9.96
N SER A 636 -16.59 -24.50 -11.09
CA SER A 636 -17.38 -23.93 -12.18
C SER A 636 -18.46 -24.86 -12.73
N THR A 637 -18.21 -26.16 -12.78
CA THR A 637 -19.22 -27.15 -13.19
C THR A 637 -20.37 -27.18 -12.18
N ALA A 638 -20.08 -27.08 -10.88
CA ALA A 638 -21.10 -26.99 -9.83
C ALA A 638 -21.96 -25.73 -9.96
N VAL A 639 -21.34 -24.58 -10.29
CA VAL A 639 -22.05 -23.30 -10.53
C VAL A 639 -22.97 -23.42 -11.76
N THR A 640 -22.52 -24.07 -12.83
CA THR A 640 -23.37 -24.34 -14.01
C THR A 640 -24.56 -25.22 -13.65
N LEU A 641 -24.37 -26.26 -12.85
CA LEU A 641 -25.48 -27.13 -12.36
C LEU A 641 -26.46 -26.35 -11.47
N ALA A 642 -25.95 -25.45 -10.61
CA ALA A 642 -26.81 -24.56 -9.80
C ALA A 642 -27.66 -23.64 -10.68
N GLY A 643 -27.10 -23.13 -11.78
CA GLY A 643 -27.85 -22.34 -12.76
C GLY A 643 -28.96 -23.14 -13.47
N ILE A 644 -28.69 -24.40 -13.83
CA ILE A 644 -29.71 -25.32 -14.38
C ILE A 644 -30.82 -25.55 -13.36
N ASP A 645 -30.48 -25.76 -12.09
CA ASP A 645 -31.46 -25.96 -11.01
C ASP A 645 -32.33 -24.72 -10.81
N ALA A 646 -31.71 -23.49 -10.83
CA ALA A 646 -32.43 -22.22 -10.76
C ALA A 646 -33.40 -22.03 -11.94
N GLY A 647 -33.02 -22.44 -13.16
CA GLY A 647 -33.88 -22.40 -14.33
C GLY A 647 -35.08 -23.38 -14.22
N ASN A 648 -34.89 -24.55 -13.59
CA ASN A 648 -36.01 -25.48 -13.29
C ASN A 648 -36.96 -24.84 -12.27
N ASP A 649 -36.45 -24.33 -11.16
CA ASP A 649 -37.28 -23.74 -10.10
C ASP A 649 -38.08 -22.55 -10.65
N ALA A 650 -37.47 -21.70 -11.48
CA ALA A 650 -38.14 -20.57 -12.11
C ALA A 650 -39.28 -21.04 -13.03
N LEU A 651 -39.09 -22.06 -13.87
CA LEU A 651 -40.14 -22.62 -14.73
C LEU A 651 -41.30 -23.23 -13.91
N ILE A 652 -40.96 -23.99 -12.87
CA ILE A 652 -41.99 -24.63 -12.02
C ILE A 652 -42.76 -23.58 -11.22
N ASN A 653 -42.07 -22.59 -10.66
CA ASN A 653 -42.74 -21.47 -9.94
C ASN A 653 -43.72 -20.73 -10.87
N HIS A 654 -43.30 -20.43 -12.12
CA HIS A 654 -44.17 -19.85 -13.14
C HIS A 654 -45.45 -20.72 -13.36
N LEU A 655 -45.26 -22.03 -13.61
CA LEU A 655 -46.38 -22.94 -13.90
C LEU A 655 -47.32 -23.15 -12.69
N ASP A 656 -46.81 -23.15 -11.46
CA ASP A 656 -47.60 -23.30 -10.25
C ASP A 656 -48.49 -22.11 -9.94
N GLN A 657 -47.94 -20.89 -10.13
CA GLN A 657 -48.64 -19.67 -9.79
C GLN A 657 -49.67 -19.21 -10.84
N HIS A 658 -49.44 -19.49 -12.11
CA HIS A 658 -50.14 -18.78 -13.18
C HIS A 658 -51.00 -19.67 -14.08
N GLY A 659 -50.71 -20.94 -14.12
CA GLY A 659 -51.27 -21.81 -15.17
C GLY A 659 -50.75 -21.41 -16.56
N PRO A 660 -50.92 -22.28 -17.54
CA PRO A 660 -50.22 -22.18 -18.83
C PRO A 660 -51.00 -21.32 -19.83
N THR A 661 -50.83 -19.98 -19.87
CA THR A 661 -51.35 -19.17 -20.97
C THR A 661 -50.62 -17.86 -21.17
N GLY A 662 -50.13 -17.60 -22.36
CA GLY A 662 -49.56 -16.29 -22.82
C GLY A 662 -48.03 -16.16 -22.65
N ALA A 663 -47.56 -14.96 -22.96
CA ALA A 663 -46.15 -14.63 -22.79
C ALA A 663 -45.85 -14.28 -21.32
N TRP A 664 -44.68 -14.67 -20.86
CA TRP A 664 -44.25 -14.43 -19.49
C TRP A 664 -42.74 -14.14 -19.42
N THR A 665 -42.33 -13.48 -18.36
CA THR A 665 -40.93 -13.27 -18.03
C THR A 665 -40.70 -13.45 -16.55
N GLN A 666 -39.56 -14.02 -16.20
CA GLN A 666 -39.15 -14.20 -14.82
C GLN A 666 -37.66 -13.87 -14.67
N SER A 667 -37.31 -13.09 -13.67
CA SER A 667 -35.92 -12.83 -13.33
C SER A 667 -35.30 -14.10 -12.70
N LEU A 668 -34.02 -14.31 -12.96
CA LEU A 668 -33.21 -15.34 -12.33
C LEU A 668 -32.19 -14.64 -11.44
N GLY A 669 -32.16 -14.97 -10.17
CA GLY A 669 -31.18 -14.41 -9.23
C GLY A 669 -30.89 -15.43 -8.14
N SER A 670 -29.64 -15.81 -7.95
CA SER A 670 -29.22 -16.69 -6.87
C SER A 670 -27.82 -16.36 -6.41
N GLN A 671 -27.61 -16.32 -5.11
CA GLN A 671 -26.29 -16.17 -4.49
C GLN A 671 -26.02 -17.38 -3.61
N GLY A 672 -24.76 -17.81 -3.56
CA GLY A 672 -24.40 -18.94 -2.74
C GLY A 672 -22.91 -19.13 -2.55
N GLY A 673 -22.58 -20.20 -1.87
CA GLY A 673 -21.23 -20.62 -1.62
C GLY A 673 -21.07 -22.13 -1.72
N LEU A 674 -19.91 -22.53 -2.20
CA LEU A 674 -19.45 -23.90 -2.23
C LEU A 674 -18.33 -24.04 -1.21
N SER A 675 -18.38 -25.06 -0.36
CA SER A 675 -17.37 -25.36 0.66
C SER A 675 -17.15 -26.85 0.82
N ARG A 676 -15.89 -27.27 0.92
CA ARG A 676 -15.48 -28.65 1.20
C ARG A 676 -14.17 -28.61 1.98
N ALA A 677 -14.08 -29.39 3.05
CA ALA A 677 -12.84 -29.48 3.83
C ALA A 677 -11.65 -29.81 2.93
N GLY A 678 -10.57 -29.08 3.10
CA GLY A 678 -9.32 -29.18 2.33
C GLY A 678 -9.30 -28.41 1.00
N PHE A 679 -10.32 -27.59 0.70
CA PHE A 679 -10.41 -26.71 -0.44
C PHE A 679 -10.74 -25.28 0.00
N GLY A 680 -10.38 -24.30 -0.82
CA GLY A 680 -10.82 -22.92 -0.63
C GLY A 680 -12.30 -22.75 -0.95
N ASN A 681 -13.03 -21.97 -0.18
CA ASN A 681 -14.45 -21.71 -0.42
C ASN A 681 -14.64 -20.90 -1.72
N VAL A 682 -15.69 -21.20 -2.47
CA VAL A 682 -16.04 -20.48 -3.70
C VAL A 682 -17.41 -19.83 -3.51
N GLY A 683 -17.43 -18.50 -3.46
CA GLY A 683 -18.65 -17.73 -3.55
C GLY A 683 -19.14 -17.65 -4.99
N PHE A 684 -20.46 -17.72 -5.23
CA PHE A 684 -21.01 -17.53 -6.56
C PHE A 684 -22.23 -16.62 -6.56
N ASN A 685 -22.44 -15.95 -7.70
CA ASN A 685 -23.63 -15.18 -8.00
C ASN A 685 -24.15 -15.57 -9.39
N LEU A 686 -25.47 -15.72 -9.50
CA LEU A 686 -26.17 -16.01 -10.74
C LEU A 686 -27.22 -14.90 -10.95
N ASP A 687 -27.20 -14.28 -12.11
CA ASP A 687 -28.21 -13.28 -12.51
C ASP A 687 -28.63 -13.46 -13.96
N GLY A 688 -29.90 -13.24 -14.25
CA GLY A 688 -30.41 -13.43 -15.59
C GLY A 688 -31.92 -13.26 -15.72
N ALA A 689 -32.44 -13.69 -16.84
CA ALA A 689 -33.84 -13.70 -17.12
C ALA A 689 -34.26 -14.92 -17.92
N LEU A 690 -35.49 -15.36 -17.72
CA LEU A 690 -36.18 -16.39 -18.46
C LEU A 690 -37.43 -15.78 -19.09
N VAL A 691 -37.58 -15.94 -20.40
CA VAL A 691 -38.73 -15.43 -21.18
C VAL A 691 -39.35 -16.59 -21.90
N GLY A 692 -40.67 -16.76 -21.80
CA GLY A 692 -41.37 -17.86 -22.41
C GLY A 692 -42.78 -17.51 -22.90
N ASN A 693 -43.35 -18.50 -23.58
CA ASN A 693 -44.75 -18.42 -24.04
C ASN A 693 -45.41 -19.80 -23.92
N ASP A 694 -46.58 -19.82 -23.34
CA ASP A 694 -47.39 -21.03 -23.10
C ASP A 694 -48.62 -21.07 -23.96
N VAL A 695 -48.99 -22.27 -24.37
CA VAL A 695 -50.27 -22.52 -25.07
C VAL A 695 -51.00 -23.66 -24.38
N LYS A 696 -52.30 -23.56 -24.28
CA LYS A 696 -53.20 -24.62 -23.81
C LYS A 696 -53.38 -25.65 -24.91
N ILE A 697 -53.40 -26.93 -24.52
CA ILE A 697 -53.65 -28.07 -25.37
C ILE A 697 -54.81 -28.88 -24.78
N GLY A 698 -55.98 -28.76 -25.37
CA GLY A 698 -57.24 -29.32 -24.88
C GLY A 698 -57.62 -28.73 -23.52
N ASN A 699 -58.34 -29.55 -22.69
CA ASN A 699 -58.88 -29.10 -21.41
C ASN A 699 -57.82 -29.05 -20.28
N ASN A 700 -56.87 -29.93 -20.30
CA ASN A 700 -55.94 -30.15 -19.19
C ASN A 700 -54.46 -30.08 -19.61
N GLY A 701 -54.15 -30.05 -20.91
CA GLY A 701 -52.80 -30.07 -21.41
C GLY A 701 -52.26 -28.63 -21.63
N PHE A 702 -50.94 -28.53 -21.65
CA PHE A 702 -50.22 -27.33 -22.06
C PHE A 702 -48.86 -27.68 -22.67
N ALA A 703 -48.33 -26.80 -23.48
CA ALA A 703 -46.95 -26.82 -23.89
C ALA A 703 -46.44 -25.38 -23.98
N GLY A 704 -45.15 -25.24 -23.91
CA GLY A 704 -44.49 -23.94 -24.00
C GLY A 704 -43.04 -24.02 -24.43
N VAL A 705 -42.53 -22.85 -24.80
CA VAL A 705 -41.14 -22.63 -25.14
C VAL A 705 -40.61 -21.49 -24.26
N ALA A 706 -39.35 -21.60 -23.83
CA ALA A 706 -38.72 -20.52 -23.11
C ALA A 706 -37.24 -20.41 -23.51
N VAL A 707 -36.71 -19.23 -23.35
CA VAL A 707 -35.27 -18.93 -23.52
C VAL A 707 -34.77 -18.25 -22.28
N SER A 708 -33.69 -18.75 -21.70
CA SER A 708 -32.98 -18.10 -20.61
C SER A 708 -31.65 -17.52 -21.07
N GLN A 709 -31.31 -16.36 -20.50
CA GLN A 709 -29.97 -15.82 -20.55
C GLN A 709 -29.51 -15.56 -19.13
N MET A 710 -28.37 -16.14 -18.77
CA MET A 710 -27.87 -16.10 -17.41
C MET A 710 -26.39 -15.75 -17.41
N ARG A 711 -25.97 -14.93 -16.47
CA ARG A 711 -24.58 -14.66 -16.14
C ARG A 711 -24.29 -15.30 -14.79
N SER A 712 -23.15 -16.00 -14.70
CA SER A 712 -22.66 -16.51 -13.42
C SER A 712 -21.26 -15.99 -13.15
N THR A 713 -20.97 -15.67 -11.91
CA THR A 713 -19.63 -15.36 -11.43
C THR A 713 -19.30 -16.29 -10.28
N GLY A 714 -18.09 -16.86 -10.30
CA GLY A 714 -17.53 -17.64 -9.21
C GLY A 714 -16.22 -17.01 -8.76
N GLN A 715 -16.02 -16.87 -7.47
CA GLN A 715 -14.79 -16.28 -6.90
C GLN A 715 -14.28 -17.15 -5.76
N LEU A 716 -12.98 -17.44 -5.77
CA LEU A 716 -12.31 -18.14 -4.69
C LEU A 716 -12.07 -17.17 -3.52
N SER A 717 -12.56 -17.52 -2.34
CA SER A 717 -12.44 -16.67 -1.13
C SER A 717 -10.98 -16.45 -0.75
N GLY A 718 -10.62 -15.20 -0.44
CA GLY A 718 -9.24 -14.83 -0.09
C GLY A 718 -8.27 -14.78 -1.28
N SER A 719 -8.78 -14.92 -2.51
CA SER A 719 -8.01 -14.83 -3.75
C SER A 719 -8.66 -13.84 -4.72
N VAL A 720 -7.89 -13.41 -5.71
CA VAL A 720 -8.40 -12.66 -6.87
C VAL A 720 -8.93 -13.58 -7.97
N ASP A 721 -8.82 -14.90 -7.77
CA ASP A 721 -9.26 -15.91 -8.72
C ASP A 721 -10.75 -15.85 -8.93
N ARG A 722 -11.14 -15.63 -10.16
CA ARG A 722 -12.54 -15.49 -10.53
C ARG A 722 -12.83 -16.16 -11.87
N GLN A 723 -14.07 -16.56 -12.02
CA GLN A 723 -14.63 -17.03 -13.28
C GLN A 723 -15.94 -16.31 -13.56
N THR A 724 -16.14 -15.93 -14.81
CA THR A 724 -17.40 -15.36 -15.30
C THR A 724 -17.89 -16.19 -16.46
N ASN A 725 -19.15 -16.63 -16.42
CA ASN A 725 -19.79 -17.35 -17.51
C ASN A 725 -21.08 -16.63 -17.94
N ARG A 726 -21.38 -16.71 -19.22
CA ARG A 726 -22.68 -16.35 -19.81
C ARG A 726 -23.26 -17.57 -20.46
N ALA A 727 -24.45 -17.96 -20.05
CA ALA A 727 -25.16 -19.12 -20.57
C ALA A 727 -26.47 -18.67 -21.25
N THR A 728 -26.78 -19.30 -22.36
CA THR A 728 -28.07 -19.17 -23.04
C THR A 728 -28.66 -20.56 -23.19
N GLU A 729 -29.91 -20.75 -22.77
CA GLU A 729 -30.62 -22.03 -22.85
C GLU A 729 -31.96 -21.87 -23.54
N GLY A 730 -32.26 -22.72 -24.50
CA GLY A 730 -33.56 -22.92 -25.06
C GLY A 730 -34.27 -24.08 -24.37
N MET A 731 -35.52 -23.93 -23.98
CA MET A 731 -36.32 -24.91 -23.28
C MET A 731 -37.60 -25.19 -24.04
N LEU A 732 -37.93 -26.49 -24.12
CA LEU A 732 -39.25 -26.97 -24.50
C LEU A 732 -39.88 -27.66 -23.29
N TYR A 733 -41.12 -27.37 -22.98
CA TYR A 733 -41.81 -28.01 -21.88
C TYR A 733 -43.27 -28.30 -22.23
N ALA A 734 -43.78 -29.34 -21.63
CA ALA A 734 -45.18 -29.72 -21.76
C ALA A 734 -45.67 -30.40 -20.49
N GLY A 735 -46.95 -30.37 -20.27
CA GLY A 735 -47.54 -30.98 -19.10
C GLY A 735 -49.04 -31.12 -19.20
N SER A 736 -49.60 -31.66 -18.13
CA SER A 736 -51.03 -31.76 -17.96
C SER A 736 -51.42 -31.43 -16.52
N ARG A 737 -52.54 -30.78 -16.32
CA ARG A 737 -53.09 -30.40 -15.02
C ARG A 737 -54.52 -30.82 -14.91
N GLY A 738 -54.77 -31.91 -14.17
CA GLY A 738 -56.13 -32.35 -13.81
C GLY A 738 -56.68 -31.63 -12.57
N ALA A 739 -57.83 -32.06 -12.06
CA ALA A 739 -58.45 -31.45 -10.87
C ALA A 739 -57.52 -31.52 -9.63
N ASN A 740 -56.89 -32.68 -9.43
CA ASN A 740 -56.10 -32.97 -8.23
C ASN A 740 -54.63 -33.30 -8.54
N TRP A 741 -54.28 -33.54 -9.78
CA TRP A 741 -52.92 -33.89 -10.13
C TRP A 741 -52.37 -33.04 -11.25
N TYR A 742 -51.07 -32.94 -11.31
CA TYR A 742 -50.33 -32.33 -12.42
C TYR A 742 -49.07 -33.11 -12.71
N GLY A 743 -48.63 -33.01 -13.95
CA GLY A 743 -47.32 -33.45 -14.36
C GLY A 743 -46.73 -32.53 -15.40
N VAL A 744 -45.46 -32.26 -15.30
CA VAL A 744 -44.70 -31.42 -16.23
C VAL A 744 -43.38 -32.08 -16.59
N GLY A 745 -43.01 -31.98 -17.85
CA GLY A 745 -41.69 -32.36 -18.35
C GLY A 745 -41.07 -31.22 -19.13
N ARG A 746 -39.78 -31.05 -18.99
CA ARG A 746 -39.02 -30.11 -19.81
C ARG A 746 -37.78 -30.76 -20.39
N PHE A 747 -37.36 -30.23 -21.53
CA PHE A 747 -36.12 -30.54 -22.17
C PHE A 747 -35.41 -29.21 -22.55
N GLY A 748 -34.14 -29.09 -22.15
CA GLY A 748 -33.36 -27.86 -22.35
C GLY A 748 -32.03 -28.12 -23.07
N PHE A 749 -31.65 -27.22 -23.92
CA PHE A 749 -30.33 -27.16 -24.56
C PHE A 749 -29.71 -25.81 -24.28
N GLY A 750 -28.54 -25.82 -23.68
CA GLY A 750 -27.81 -24.61 -23.36
C GLY A 750 -26.38 -24.60 -23.90
N SER A 751 -25.88 -23.42 -24.17
CA SER A 751 -24.47 -23.18 -24.42
C SER A 751 -23.96 -22.11 -23.44
N PHE A 752 -22.71 -22.22 -23.08
CA PHE A 752 -22.06 -21.20 -22.25
C PHE A 752 -20.70 -20.82 -22.79
N HIS A 753 -20.32 -19.59 -22.51
CA HIS A 753 -19.01 -19.03 -22.80
C HIS A 753 -18.61 -18.10 -21.64
N GLY A 754 -17.36 -18.16 -21.23
CA GLY A 754 -16.84 -17.37 -20.13
C GLY A 754 -15.34 -17.23 -20.15
N ASP A 755 -14.84 -16.51 -19.13
CA ASP A 755 -13.44 -16.31 -18.88
C ASP A 755 -13.09 -16.72 -17.44
N THR A 756 -11.90 -17.24 -17.28
CA THR A 756 -11.31 -17.55 -15.97
C THR A 756 -9.99 -16.83 -15.82
N GLN A 757 -9.80 -16.15 -14.69
CA GLN A 757 -8.56 -15.49 -14.32
C GLN A 757 -8.11 -15.99 -12.96
N ARG A 758 -6.85 -16.36 -12.84
CA ARG A 758 -6.24 -16.86 -11.61
C ARG A 758 -4.90 -16.18 -11.35
N LEU A 759 -4.57 -16.00 -10.08
CA LEU A 759 -3.25 -15.62 -9.63
C LEU A 759 -2.53 -16.86 -9.09
N LEU A 760 -1.58 -17.37 -9.86
CA LEU A 760 -0.72 -18.45 -9.41
C LEU A 760 0.30 -17.90 -8.44
N ARG A 761 0.45 -18.52 -7.28
CA ARG A 761 1.54 -18.29 -6.35
C ARG A 761 2.65 -19.29 -6.67
N LEU A 762 3.80 -18.78 -7.07
CA LEU A 762 4.95 -19.57 -7.50
C LEU A 762 6.08 -19.34 -6.49
N GLY A 763 5.97 -19.95 -5.31
CA GLY A 763 6.76 -19.58 -4.14
C GLY A 763 6.37 -18.19 -3.64
N ASP A 764 7.35 -17.33 -3.46
CA ASP A 764 7.15 -15.93 -3.04
C ASP A 764 6.79 -14.99 -4.21
N GLN A 765 6.71 -15.51 -5.44
CA GLN A 765 6.31 -14.75 -6.63
C GLN A 765 4.86 -15.03 -7.03
N GLY A 766 4.30 -14.19 -7.89
CA GLY A 766 2.95 -14.33 -8.44
C GLY A 766 2.91 -14.13 -9.94
N ALA A 767 2.14 -14.97 -10.64
CA ALA A 767 1.90 -14.86 -12.08
C ALA A 767 0.40 -14.99 -12.39
N PHE A 768 -0.12 -14.14 -13.27
CA PHE A 768 -1.49 -14.27 -13.75
C PHE A 768 -1.58 -15.33 -14.83
N ALA A 769 -2.62 -16.17 -14.73
CA ALA A 769 -3.01 -17.13 -15.74
C ALA A 769 -4.50 -16.96 -16.05
N GLY A 770 -4.89 -17.15 -17.30
CA GLY A 770 -6.28 -17.02 -17.69
C GLY A 770 -6.59 -17.74 -18.99
N THR A 771 -7.87 -18.06 -19.20
CA THR A 771 -8.34 -18.70 -20.42
C THR A 771 -9.81 -18.40 -20.65
N ASP A 772 -10.21 -18.43 -21.91
CA ASP A 772 -11.60 -18.50 -22.32
C ASP A 772 -12.10 -19.94 -22.15
N ASP A 773 -13.34 -20.09 -21.73
CA ASP A 773 -14.00 -21.36 -21.45
C ASP A 773 -15.34 -21.42 -22.20
N SER A 774 -15.67 -22.56 -22.78
CA SER A 774 -16.93 -22.75 -23.50
C SER A 774 -17.44 -24.17 -23.37
N GLY A 775 -18.73 -24.32 -23.58
CA GLY A 775 -19.35 -25.62 -23.55
C GLY A 775 -20.84 -25.57 -23.85
N HIS A 776 -21.45 -26.71 -23.78
CA HIS A 776 -22.90 -26.90 -23.94
C HIS A 776 -23.43 -27.91 -22.96
N TYR A 777 -24.73 -27.82 -22.69
CA TYR A 777 -25.39 -28.75 -21.79
C TYR A 777 -26.79 -29.10 -22.28
N ASN A 778 -27.22 -30.26 -21.83
CA ASN A 778 -28.58 -30.79 -22.04
C ASN A 778 -29.20 -31.09 -20.68
N VAL A 779 -30.50 -30.80 -20.57
CA VAL A 779 -31.27 -31.04 -19.35
C VAL A 779 -32.57 -31.72 -19.71
N ALA A 780 -32.91 -32.79 -18.97
CA ALA A 780 -34.25 -33.34 -18.94
C ALA A 780 -34.74 -33.26 -17.49
N TYR A 781 -35.93 -32.76 -17.30
CA TYR A 781 -36.56 -32.62 -15.98
C TYR A 781 -38.02 -33.06 -16.06
N GLY A 782 -38.52 -33.74 -15.03
CA GLY A 782 -39.92 -34.09 -14.87
C GLY A 782 -40.35 -33.93 -13.43
N GLU A 783 -41.57 -33.44 -13.25
CA GLU A 783 -42.20 -33.31 -11.94
C GLU A 783 -43.64 -33.80 -12.00
N PHE A 784 -44.08 -34.45 -10.94
CA PHE A 784 -45.45 -34.91 -10.73
C PHE A 784 -45.91 -34.54 -9.32
N GLY A 785 -47.13 -33.98 -9.18
CA GLY A 785 -47.68 -33.63 -7.89
C GLY A 785 -49.19 -33.85 -7.80
N TYR A 786 -49.64 -33.96 -6.55
CA TYR A 786 -51.05 -34.17 -6.23
C TYR A 786 -51.54 -33.04 -5.32
N ARG A 787 -52.62 -32.33 -5.73
CA ARG A 787 -53.22 -31.22 -4.99
C ARG A 787 -54.40 -31.71 -4.15
N THR A 788 -54.39 -31.38 -2.89
CA THR A 788 -55.53 -31.61 -1.97
C THR A 788 -55.76 -30.36 -1.11
N ASN A 789 -57.02 -30.09 -0.78
CA ASN A 789 -57.41 -28.97 0.06
C ASN A 789 -57.73 -29.43 1.47
N VAL A 790 -57.17 -28.77 2.45
CA VAL A 790 -57.43 -28.96 3.88
C VAL A 790 -57.86 -27.61 4.45
N GLY A 791 -59.16 -27.40 4.49
CA GLY A 791 -59.73 -26.07 4.80
C GLY A 791 -59.40 -25.03 3.71
N ALA A 792 -58.81 -23.90 4.11
CA ALA A 792 -58.33 -22.85 3.21
C ALA A 792 -56.94 -23.09 2.64
N LEU A 793 -56.27 -24.17 3.06
CA LEU A 793 -54.91 -24.48 2.66
C LEU A 793 -54.90 -25.54 1.53
N THR A 794 -54.22 -25.25 0.46
CA THR A 794 -53.92 -26.22 -0.61
C THR A 794 -52.59 -26.88 -0.32
N LEU A 795 -52.54 -28.17 -0.16
CA LEU A 795 -51.33 -28.97 0.02
C LEU A 795 -51.01 -29.69 -1.28
N THR A 796 -49.76 -29.62 -1.69
CA THR A 796 -49.29 -30.29 -2.92
C THR A 796 -47.99 -31.06 -2.66
N PRO A 797 -48.06 -32.35 -2.23
CA PRO A 797 -46.91 -33.23 -2.31
C PRO A 797 -46.49 -33.39 -3.77
N TYR A 798 -45.18 -33.40 -4.00
CA TYR A 798 -44.61 -33.58 -5.34
C TYR A 798 -43.35 -34.45 -5.32
N ALA A 799 -43.04 -35.03 -6.47
CA ALA A 799 -41.77 -35.71 -6.73
C ALA A 799 -41.24 -35.29 -8.09
N ASN A 800 -39.92 -35.16 -8.20
CA ASN A 800 -39.25 -34.78 -9.44
C ASN A 800 -38.02 -35.64 -9.73
N ALA A 801 -37.59 -35.62 -10.98
CA ALA A 801 -36.36 -36.24 -11.44
C ALA A 801 -35.72 -35.36 -12.51
N GLN A 802 -34.38 -35.28 -12.49
CA GLN A 802 -33.57 -34.51 -13.40
C GLN A 802 -32.38 -35.29 -13.88
N PHE A 803 -32.09 -35.13 -15.17
CA PHE A 803 -30.83 -35.49 -15.76
C PHE A 803 -30.22 -34.24 -16.36
N ALA A 804 -28.94 -33.94 -16.03
CA ALA A 804 -28.16 -32.90 -16.64
C ALA A 804 -26.83 -33.44 -17.13
N SER A 805 -26.43 -33.04 -18.34
CA SER A 805 -25.16 -33.41 -18.96
C SER A 805 -24.49 -32.15 -19.51
N ILE A 806 -23.32 -31.81 -18.98
CA ILE A 806 -22.51 -30.63 -19.34
C ILE A 806 -21.27 -31.15 -20.06
N ARG A 807 -21.04 -30.67 -21.26
CA ARG A 807 -19.80 -30.91 -22.02
C ARG A 807 -19.03 -29.61 -22.13
N ARG A 808 -17.87 -29.57 -21.50
CA ARG A 808 -16.89 -28.47 -21.61
C ARG A 808 -15.89 -28.78 -22.70
N ALA A 809 -15.46 -27.74 -23.43
CA ALA A 809 -14.33 -27.82 -24.35
C ALA A 809 -13.01 -27.98 -23.58
N GLY A 810 -11.97 -28.47 -24.22
CA GLY A 810 -10.62 -28.40 -23.67
C GLY A 810 -10.15 -26.93 -23.62
N PHE A 811 -9.27 -26.63 -22.69
CA PHE A 811 -8.72 -25.29 -22.51
C PHE A 811 -7.20 -25.32 -22.30
N GLN A 812 -6.57 -24.18 -22.53
CA GLN A 812 -5.18 -23.92 -22.20
C GLN A 812 -5.08 -22.48 -21.69
N GLU A 813 -4.59 -22.33 -20.45
CA GLU A 813 -4.34 -21.01 -19.86
C GLU A 813 -3.19 -20.31 -20.57
N LEU A 814 -3.30 -19.00 -20.75
CA LEU A 814 -2.24 -18.11 -21.16
C LEU A 814 -1.61 -17.45 -19.93
N GLY A 815 -0.29 -17.27 -19.91
CA GLY A 815 0.45 -16.78 -18.75
C GLY A 815 0.81 -17.87 -17.75
N GLY A 816 1.04 -17.49 -16.48
CA GLY A 816 1.36 -18.42 -15.39
C GLY A 816 2.78 -18.98 -15.46
N ASP A 817 3.69 -18.33 -16.19
CA ASP A 817 5.13 -18.63 -16.27
C ASP A 817 5.44 -20.14 -16.42
N GLY A 818 4.72 -20.80 -17.33
CA GLY A 818 4.84 -22.24 -17.61
C GLY A 818 3.96 -23.14 -16.72
N PHE A 819 3.37 -22.64 -15.63
CA PHE A 819 2.50 -23.38 -14.71
C PHE A 819 0.99 -23.12 -14.93
N GLY A 820 0.62 -22.45 -16.01
CA GLY A 820 -0.75 -22.41 -16.49
C GLY A 820 -1.27 -23.81 -16.82
N LEU A 821 -2.57 -24.08 -16.55
CA LEU A 821 -3.16 -25.38 -16.79
C LEU A 821 -3.63 -25.57 -18.23
N ALA A 822 -3.48 -26.80 -18.73
CA ALA A 822 -4.12 -27.27 -19.95
C ALA A 822 -4.93 -28.53 -19.64
N ALA A 823 -6.17 -28.60 -20.14
CA ALA A 823 -7.07 -29.72 -19.94
C ALA A 823 -7.79 -30.10 -21.23
N ASN A 824 -8.09 -31.40 -21.39
CA ASN A 824 -8.92 -31.88 -22.48
C ASN A 824 -10.40 -31.61 -22.20
N GLY A 825 -11.22 -31.65 -23.25
CA GLY A 825 -12.66 -31.53 -23.10
C GLY A 825 -13.24 -32.67 -22.24
N GLN A 826 -14.22 -32.31 -21.41
CA GLN A 826 -14.81 -33.20 -20.43
C GLN A 826 -16.35 -33.19 -20.47
N THR A 827 -16.95 -34.29 -20.14
CA THR A 827 -18.40 -34.41 -19.94
C THR A 827 -18.70 -34.76 -18.50
N THR A 828 -19.49 -33.93 -17.83
CA THR A 828 -20.06 -34.18 -16.48
C THR A 828 -21.52 -34.47 -16.61
N SER A 829 -22.01 -35.51 -15.94
CA SER A 829 -23.44 -35.84 -15.91
C SER A 829 -23.93 -36.10 -14.48
N ARG A 830 -25.16 -35.66 -14.20
CA ARG A 830 -25.84 -35.80 -12.91
C ARG A 830 -27.26 -36.29 -13.09
N TRP A 831 -27.60 -37.40 -12.38
CA TRP A 831 -28.96 -37.81 -12.14
C TRP A 831 -29.38 -37.43 -10.72
N GLN A 832 -30.53 -36.76 -10.58
CA GLN A 832 -31.05 -36.29 -9.32
C GLN A 832 -32.54 -36.59 -9.24
N ALA A 833 -33.00 -36.95 -8.05
CA ALA A 833 -34.43 -37.08 -7.76
C ALA A 833 -34.73 -36.29 -6.46
N GLY A 834 -35.96 -35.81 -6.37
CA GLY A 834 -36.45 -35.07 -5.22
C GLY A 834 -37.88 -35.30 -4.93
N PHE A 835 -38.27 -35.01 -3.71
CA PHE A 835 -39.66 -34.94 -3.27
C PHE A 835 -39.85 -33.78 -2.31
N GLY A 836 -41.08 -33.29 -2.22
CA GLY A 836 -41.40 -32.18 -1.34
C GLY A 836 -42.89 -31.96 -1.15
N LEU A 837 -43.15 -30.87 -0.42
CA LEU A 837 -44.51 -30.42 -0.14
C LEU A 837 -44.60 -28.93 -0.40
N ARG A 838 -45.59 -28.50 -1.18
CA ARG A 838 -46.02 -27.11 -1.26
C ARG A 838 -47.31 -26.90 -0.47
N ALA A 839 -47.41 -25.77 0.22
CA ALA A 839 -48.58 -25.41 0.99
C ALA A 839 -48.92 -23.94 0.64
N GLY A 840 -50.09 -23.74 0.09
CA GLY A 840 -50.52 -22.40 -0.35
C GLY A 840 -51.93 -22.02 0.09
N SER A 841 -52.16 -20.74 0.22
CA SER A 841 -53.50 -20.17 0.45
C SER A 841 -53.62 -18.84 -0.31
N SER A 842 -54.89 -18.47 -0.57
CA SER A 842 -55.17 -17.22 -1.26
C SER A 842 -56.34 -16.46 -0.63
N TRP A 843 -56.23 -15.17 -0.62
CA TRP A 843 -57.23 -14.24 -0.05
C TRP A 843 -57.57 -13.15 -1.03
N LEU A 844 -58.89 -12.74 -1.07
CA LEU A 844 -59.31 -11.55 -1.79
C LEU A 844 -58.99 -10.31 -0.94
N THR A 845 -58.28 -9.36 -1.50
CA THR A 845 -57.98 -8.08 -0.90
C THR A 845 -58.59 -6.96 -1.71
N SER A 846 -58.62 -5.71 -1.22
CA SER A 846 -59.06 -4.52 -1.96
C SER A 846 -58.23 -4.20 -3.21
N TYR A 847 -57.01 -4.75 -3.33
CA TYR A 847 -56.08 -4.53 -4.42
C TYR A 847 -55.96 -5.68 -5.40
N GLY A 848 -56.60 -6.80 -5.12
CA GLY A 848 -56.57 -8.01 -5.92
C GLY A 848 -56.50 -9.28 -5.08
N LYS A 849 -56.30 -10.42 -5.70
CA LYS A 849 -56.17 -11.69 -5.02
C LYS A 849 -54.71 -11.93 -4.62
N LEU A 850 -54.43 -11.99 -3.31
CA LEU A 850 -53.16 -12.31 -2.75
C LEU A 850 -52.97 -13.82 -2.65
N HIS A 851 -51.87 -14.35 -3.09
CA HIS A 851 -51.43 -15.74 -2.96
C HIS A 851 -50.16 -15.82 -2.09
N ILE A 852 -50.13 -16.76 -1.17
CA ILE A 852 -48.93 -17.06 -0.36
C ILE A 852 -48.71 -18.55 -0.42
N ASP A 853 -47.52 -18.94 -0.85
CA ASP A 853 -47.11 -20.35 -0.95
C ASP A 853 -45.78 -20.57 -0.22
N ALA A 854 -45.65 -21.67 0.45
CA ALA A 854 -44.41 -22.15 1.06
C ALA A 854 -44.08 -23.54 0.50
N LYS A 855 -42.79 -23.81 0.26
CA LYS A 855 -42.32 -25.12 -0.18
C LYS A 855 -41.22 -25.66 0.70
N LEU A 856 -41.24 -26.95 0.96
CA LEU A 856 -40.15 -27.71 1.56
C LEU A 856 -39.86 -28.93 0.69
N GLY A 857 -38.61 -29.18 0.45
CA GLY A 857 -38.18 -30.26 -0.42
C GLY A 857 -36.88 -30.93 0.02
N TRP A 858 -36.69 -32.13 -0.48
CA TRP A 858 -35.46 -32.88 -0.34
C TRP A 858 -35.02 -33.39 -1.71
N GLN A 859 -33.72 -33.25 -2.00
CA GLN A 859 -33.14 -33.70 -3.26
C GLN A 859 -31.98 -34.65 -3.00
N ASN A 860 -31.79 -35.64 -3.87
CA ASN A 860 -30.66 -36.56 -3.84
C ASN A 860 -30.11 -36.82 -5.25
N ALA A 861 -28.84 -36.48 -5.45
CA ALA A 861 -28.09 -36.84 -6.65
C ALA A 861 -27.53 -38.27 -6.48
N PHE A 862 -28.20 -39.25 -7.07
CA PHE A 862 -27.87 -40.67 -6.91
C PHE A 862 -26.80 -41.19 -7.88
N ALA A 863 -26.52 -40.44 -8.96
CA ALA A 863 -25.43 -40.73 -9.89
C ALA A 863 -24.80 -39.44 -10.43
N THR A 864 -23.49 -39.30 -10.23
CA THR A 864 -22.66 -38.25 -10.80
C THR A 864 -21.45 -38.86 -11.47
N LYS A 865 -21.06 -38.32 -12.64
CA LYS A 865 -19.86 -38.73 -13.39
C LYS A 865 -19.13 -37.47 -13.88
N GLY A 866 -17.80 -37.56 -13.97
CA GLY A 866 -16.99 -36.54 -14.57
C GLY A 866 -16.79 -35.28 -13.66
N GLU A 867 -16.88 -35.42 -12.33
CA GLU A 867 -16.60 -34.33 -11.39
C GLU A 867 -15.11 -34.03 -11.27
N VAL A 868 -14.25 -35.04 -11.49
CA VAL A 868 -12.79 -34.93 -11.52
C VAL A 868 -12.32 -34.93 -12.96
N PHE A 869 -11.47 -34.01 -13.33
CA PHE A 869 -10.85 -33.99 -14.67
C PHE A 869 -9.32 -34.05 -14.58
N SER A 870 -8.66 -34.38 -15.69
CA SER A 870 -7.20 -34.41 -15.75
C SER A 870 -6.69 -33.13 -16.40
N ALA A 871 -5.64 -32.56 -15.84
CA ALA A 871 -4.93 -31.42 -16.39
C ALA A 871 -3.41 -31.62 -16.27
N ARG A 872 -2.66 -30.84 -17.07
CA ARG A 872 -1.22 -30.73 -17.02
C ARG A 872 -0.82 -29.27 -17.03
N TYR A 873 0.41 -28.95 -16.69
CA TYR A 873 0.94 -27.61 -16.90
C TYR A 873 1.36 -27.41 -18.37
N ASN A 874 1.37 -26.17 -18.84
CA ASN A 874 1.80 -25.85 -20.18
C ASN A 874 3.24 -26.32 -20.42
N GLY A 875 3.48 -27.00 -21.54
CA GLY A 875 4.81 -27.55 -21.84
C GLY A 875 5.25 -28.78 -21.03
N ILE A 876 4.46 -29.20 -20.04
CA ILE A 876 4.72 -30.40 -19.22
C ILE A 876 3.86 -31.56 -19.70
N ALA A 877 4.46 -32.74 -19.84
CA ALA A 877 3.75 -33.94 -20.35
C ALA A 877 2.88 -34.62 -19.30
N GLN A 878 3.18 -34.43 -18.02
CA GLN A 878 2.53 -35.17 -16.90
C GLN A 878 1.10 -34.68 -16.67
N TRP A 879 0.14 -35.58 -16.85
CA TRP A 879 -1.26 -35.40 -16.53
C TRP A 879 -1.54 -35.86 -15.09
N ALA A 880 -2.34 -35.11 -14.34
CA ALA A 880 -2.81 -35.49 -13.02
C ALA A 880 -4.26 -34.99 -12.80
N PRO A 881 -5.01 -35.65 -11.92
CA PRO A 881 -6.39 -35.28 -11.65
C PRO A 881 -6.46 -33.88 -11.00
N VAL A 882 -7.54 -33.15 -11.31
CA VAL A 882 -7.95 -31.91 -10.64
C VAL A 882 -9.22 -32.22 -9.88
N GLU A 883 -9.11 -32.17 -8.56
CA GLU A 883 -10.26 -32.26 -7.67
C GLU A 883 -10.75 -30.86 -7.29
N GLY A 884 -12.01 -30.78 -6.89
CA GLY A 884 -12.60 -29.52 -6.42
C GLY A 884 -13.87 -29.74 -5.61
N ILE A 885 -14.60 -28.66 -5.38
CA ILE A 885 -15.87 -28.68 -4.66
C ILE A 885 -16.96 -28.91 -5.67
N GLY A 886 -17.56 -30.11 -5.63
CA GLY A 886 -18.79 -30.40 -6.35
C GLY A 886 -20.02 -30.06 -5.51
N LEU A 887 -21.20 -30.05 -6.11
CA LEU A 887 -22.45 -29.92 -5.36
C LEU A 887 -22.63 -31.09 -4.42
N SER A 888 -23.35 -30.86 -3.31
CA SER A 888 -23.75 -31.93 -2.38
C SER A 888 -24.64 -32.93 -3.07
N ARG A 889 -24.45 -34.20 -2.71
CA ARG A 889 -25.37 -35.26 -3.19
C ARG A 889 -26.77 -35.12 -2.60
N ARG A 890 -26.88 -34.62 -1.37
CA ARG A 890 -28.15 -34.44 -0.64
C ARG A 890 -28.32 -32.97 -0.29
N ALA A 891 -29.52 -32.45 -0.51
CA ALA A 891 -29.87 -31.09 -0.17
C ALA A 891 -31.31 -30.98 0.31
N GLY A 892 -31.54 -30.14 1.29
CA GLY A 892 -32.84 -29.61 1.65
C GLY A 892 -33.10 -28.30 0.90
N THR A 893 -34.36 -28.08 0.51
CA THR A 893 -34.80 -26.81 -0.08
C THR A 893 -36.00 -26.28 0.71
N ALA A 894 -36.02 -24.95 0.89
CA ALA A 894 -37.18 -24.24 1.45
C ALA A 894 -37.45 -23.03 0.56
N GLY A 895 -38.74 -22.77 0.31
CA GLY A 895 -39.10 -21.59 -0.50
C GLY A 895 -40.35 -20.91 0.02
N PHE A 896 -40.49 -19.65 -0.32
CA PHE A 896 -41.66 -18.84 -0.01
C PHE A 896 -41.98 -17.96 -1.24
N THR A 897 -43.24 -17.98 -1.63
CA THR A 897 -43.76 -17.17 -2.74
C THR A 897 -44.89 -16.27 -2.27
N MET A 898 -44.86 -14.99 -2.69
CA MET A 898 -45.96 -14.09 -2.53
C MET A 898 -46.34 -13.54 -3.92
N GLY A 899 -47.58 -13.82 -4.34
CA GLY A 899 -48.13 -13.36 -5.61
C GLY A 899 -49.37 -12.51 -5.43
N MET A 900 -49.61 -11.56 -6.36
CA MET A 900 -50.79 -10.71 -6.37
C MET A 900 -51.37 -10.61 -7.78
N ASP A 901 -52.62 -11.06 -7.95
CA ASP A 901 -53.38 -10.84 -9.18
C ASP A 901 -53.90 -9.41 -9.17
N LEU A 902 -53.25 -8.54 -9.97
CA LEU A 902 -53.58 -7.11 -10.09
C LEU A 902 -54.83 -6.91 -10.99
N SER A 903 -55.07 -7.83 -11.91
CA SER A 903 -56.26 -7.89 -12.77
C SER A 903 -56.41 -9.32 -13.31
N GLU A 904 -57.53 -9.61 -14.04
CA GLU A 904 -57.70 -10.88 -14.72
C GLU A 904 -56.59 -11.23 -15.73
N ARG A 905 -55.83 -10.19 -16.17
CA ARG A 905 -54.80 -10.33 -17.19
C ARG A 905 -53.36 -10.03 -16.67
N SER A 906 -53.23 -9.49 -15.46
CA SER A 906 -51.92 -9.11 -14.93
C SER A 906 -51.72 -9.63 -13.51
N GLN A 907 -50.53 -10.22 -13.28
CA GLN A 907 -50.11 -10.73 -12.00
C GLN A 907 -48.64 -10.38 -11.76
N PHE A 908 -48.32 -10.09 -10.51
CA PHE A 908 -46.95 -9.95 -10.00
C PHE A 908 -46.67 -10.97 -8.92
N SER A 909 -45.45 -11.54 -8.91
CA SER A 909 -44.99 -12.38 -7.79
C SER A 909 -43.56 -12.16 -7.41
N MET A 910 -43.25 -12.46 -6.16
CA MET A 910 -41.92 -12.52 -5.58
C MET A 910 -41.71 -13.89 -4.97
N ASP A 911 -40.61 -14.51 -5.34
CA ASP A 911 -40.19 -15.83 -4.88
C ASP A 911 -38.89 -15.70 -4.12
N PHE A 912 -38.80 -16.39 -3.00
CA PHE A 912 -37.58 -16.60 -2.22
C PHE A 912 -37.33 -18.07 -2.03
N ASP A 913 -36.17 -18.56 -2.45
CA ASP A 913 -35.77 -19.94 -2.30
C ASP A 913 -34.43 -20.05 -1.58
N GLN A 914 -34.28 -21.06 -0.75
CA GLN A 914 -33.06 -21.37 -0.04
C GLN A 914 -32.73 -22.87 -0.15
N ARG A 915 -31.47 -23.16 -0.39
CA ARG A 915 -30.88 -24.50 -0.48
C ARG A 915 -29.89 -24.69 0.67
N PHE A 916 -29.98 -25.82 1.34
CA PHE A 916 -29.13 -26.23 2.47
C PHE A 916 -28.51 -27.58 2.18
N ALA A 917 -27.18 -27.64 2.18
CA ALA A 917 -26.48 -28.90 1.95
C ALA A 917 -25.08 -28.87 2.57
N ASP A 918 -24.40 -30.02 2.61
CA ASP A 918 -23.09 -30.15 3.28
C ASP A 918 -21.97 -29.36 2.59
N ARG A 919 -22.05 -29.18 1.26
CA ARG A 919 -20.99 -28.57 0.44
C ARG A 919 -21.43 -27.29 -0.26
N ASP A 920 -22.74 -27.05 -0.31
CA ASP A 920 -23.30 -25.90 -0.99
C ASP A 920 -24.50 -25.34 -0.22
N HIS A 921 -24.55 -24.01 -0.23
CA HIS A 921 -25.72 -23.28 0.23
C HIS A 921 -25.99 -22.16 -0.79
N SER A 922 -27.26 -21.91 -1.06
CA SER A 922 -27.64 -20.81 -1.92
C SER A 922 -29.00 -20.27 -1.51
N HIS A 923 -29.21 -19.00 -1.81
CA HIS A 923 -30.51 -18.35 -1.71
C HIS A 923 -30.78 -17.60 -3.00
N SER A 924 -32.04 -17.53 -3.38
CA SER A 924 -32.51 -16.77 -4.54
C SER A 924 -33.65 -15.87 -4.14
N ALA A 925 -33.72 -14.72 -4.76
CA ALA A 925 -34.89 -13.86 -4.75
C ALA A 925 -35.19 -13.50 -6.21
N THR A 926 -36.40 -13.82 -6.65
CA THR A 926 -36.83 -13.58 -8.04
C THR A 926 -38.12 -12.82 -8.05
N MET A 927 -38.33 -12.02 -9.12
CA MET A 927 -39.57 -11.32 -9.39
C MET A 927 -40.10 -11.79 -10.74
N SER A 928 -41.39 -11.97 -10.82
CA SER A 928 -42.06 -12.29 -12.08
C SER A 928 -43.23 -11.32 -12.31
N TYR A 929 -43.44 -10.96 -13.58
CA TYR A 929 -44.60 -10.24 -14.05
C TYR A 929 -45.18 -10.96 -15.24
N ARG A 930 -46.52 -11.12 -15.23
CA ARG A 930 -47.25 -11.75 -16.31
C ARG A 930 -48.29 -10.78 -16.85
N LEU A 931 -48.40 -10.76 -18.16
CA LEU A 931 -49.49 -10.10 -18.89
C LEU A 931 -50.12 -11.10 -19.88
N ALA A 932 -51.41 -11.38 -19.72
CA ALA A 932 -52.15 -12.18 -20.68
C ALA A 932 -52.96 -11.26 -21.61
N TRP A 933 -52.86 -11.50 -22.91
CA TRP A 933 -53.58 -10.78 -23.96
C TRP A 933 -54.55 -11.66 -24.74
#